data_209dc7d9a4b0e56d31bb718a26a770c9
#
_entry.id   209dc7d9a4b0e56d31bb718a26a770c9
#
_cell.length_a   1.000
_cell.length_b   1.000
_cell.length_c   1.000
_cell.angle_alpha   90.00
_cell.angle_beta   90.00
_cell.angle_gamma   90.00
#
_symmetry.space_group_name_H-M   'P 1'
#
loop_
_entity.id
_entity.type
_entity.pdbx_description
1 polymer ?
#
loop_
_entity_poly.entity_id
_entity_poly.type
_entity_poly.pdbx_seq_one_letter_code
_entity_poly.pdbx_strand_id
1 'polypeptide(L)'
;MKNKNIYGPARKTIITCFFVLYITLTQAQNGTSINGFVSHAGNPLPQALVTLESSGKSVVSDPTGFFSFKGLLNGTYTIRITTMGYKDYIQQLVLNGKAIRPLQVNMERGIDLNEVSIKSRSKKNNPETLINAQYSAMPVTVIDRKTIELMGSRRLDEVLKEQTGIAIVNNISGGARSVGVQMQGFGSEYIMVLIDGQPMVGRNNGNFDLSRISVSNIERIEIIKGASSSLYGSEALGGTINIITRHGVIDPQLQASLSYGSLNIIDATLEGETPFLQNKGTVNLAVNYYRTDGYNTNSKFIKGTTSPPYDNYSIQGRSRYQTGESSYLNLSGRYGLRRSFMQKDFGLGHISGDNQDEQDLNLSLSFDHRFTSNLRSITRYYLTHYTADMSVAWQQSNSAVSQDVFKQTLHRLEQQFSYSNNNSYQLVGGLGGSLEHMNDKSLNGVNSLQTFFSYVQGEWTPFQKIKAVGGLRYDHTNNFGGRLNPSFGLQYYLTPKLTFKTGIGTGFKAPDFKTNYLVFFNPNGNYLVIGNAVLAPTLQQLKEDGQISEIRQYVLNQTAGNLQAEKSISYNAGLVFEPAKSFKIEGNAFYHKITNQINSIQVATGTNSQIIYTYQNLPEAVNKGFEFALKFSPIKNMEVSAGYQYLIAKDLSVKDSISAGKWPYSQNIHDPATGNSYKPRPSDYWGIENRSRHMANTSIFYRYEPWKFNANIRINFRGKYPFGDRNGNQFIDKYDIFVKDYWLTNASFEKQLLKDHLSIRFTADNIFDYTDPLMPGQPGRILLLGVSYRFFKNQ
;
A
#
# COMPACT_ATOMS: atom_id res chain seq x y z
N MET A 1 67.17 10.42 5.70
CA MET A 1 67.43 11.74 5.05
C MET A 1 66.14 12.30 4.41
N LYS A 2 65.68 13.39 5.04
CA LYS A 2 64.81 14.44 4.49
C LYS A 2 63.56 14.11 3.66
N ASN A 3 62.44 14.12 4.37
CA ASN A 3 61.10 14.46 3.86
C ASN A 3 61.04 15.90 3.31
N LYS A 4 60.36 16.13 2.21
CA LYS A 4 59.83 17.42 1.84
C LYS A 4 58.31 17.34 1.67
N ASN A 5 57.61 18.03 2.57
CA ASN A 5 56.20 18.41 2.44
C ASN A 5 56.01 19.37 1.28
N ILE A 6 54.97 19.14 0.47
CA ILE A 6 54.38 20.14 -0.41
C ILE A 6 52.86 20.15 -0.15
N TYR A 7 52.45 21.10 0.65
CA TYR A 7 51.04 21.55 0.69
C TYR A 7 51.02 23.02 0.31
N GLY A 8 50.53 23.31 -0.87
CA GLY A 8 50.33 24.65 -1.38
C GLY A 8 49.03 25.28 -0.89
N PRO A 9 48.87 26.63 -0.89
CA PRO A 9 47.85 27.39 -0.17
C PRO A 9 46.56 27.61 -0.99
N ALA A 10 45.90 26.57 -1.48
CA ALA A 10 44.67 26.74 -2.27
C ALA A 10 43.37 26.54 -1.46
N ARG A 11 43.42 26.30 -0.15
CA ARG A 11 42.25 25.96 0.68
C ARG A 11 41.69 27.09 1.53
N LYS A 12 42.35 28.30 1.54
CA LYS A 12 41.88 29.46 2.30
C LYS A 12 41.07 30.49 1.52
N THR A 13 41.08 30.42 0.20
CA THR A 13 40.41 31.45 -0.64
C THR A 13 38.96 31.13 -0.95
N ILE A 14 38.52 29.86 -0.83
CA ILE A 14 37.13 29.48 -1.11
C ILE A 14 36.17 29.71 0.09
N ILE A 15 36.70 29.71 1.32
CA ILE A 15 35.88 29.98 2.53
C ILE A 15 35.63 31.48 2.76
N THR A 16 36.49 32.34 2.28
CA THR A 16 36.36 33.80 2.44
C THR A 16 35.40 34.44 1.44
N CYS A 17 35.16 33.83 0.26
CA CYS A 17 34.21 34.33 -0.71
C CYS A 17 32.75 34.02 -0.33
N PHE A 18 32.46 33.01 0.52
CA PHE A 18 31.10 32.71 0.99
C PHE A 18 30.64 33.58 2.18
N PHE A 19 31.58 34.26 2.88
CA PHE A 19 31.26 35.12 4.01
C PHE A 19 31.09 36.59 3.66
N VAL A 20 31.57 37.06 2.51
CA VAL A 20 31.46 38.47 2.05
C VAL A 20 30.15 38.75 1.26
N LEU A 21 29.42 37.68 0.82
CA LEU A 21 28.13 37.86 0.13
C LEU A 21 26.93 37.97 1.07
N TYR A 22 27.14 38.06 2.39
CA TYR A 22 26.03 38.10 3.37
C TYR A 22 25.76 39.46 4.01
N ILE A 23 26.44 40.53 3.57
CA ILE A 23 26.34 41.86 4.20
C ILE A 23 26.04 42.96 3.18
N THR A 24 25.15 42.76 2.25
CA THR A 24 24.49 43.91 1.60
C THR A 24 23.17 43.49 1.01
N LEU A 25 22.11 43.65 1.78
CA LEU A 25 20.73 43.91 1.29
C LEU A 25 19.76 43.98 2.49
N THR A 26 20.00 44.92 3.39
CA THR A 26 18.93 45.45 4.27
C THR A 26 18.42 46.74 3.65
N GLN A 27 17.59 46.63 2.66
CA GLN A 27 16.65 47.70 2.35
C GLN A 27 15.37 47.44 3.14
N ALA A 28 15.08 48.23 4.13
CA ALA A 28 13.83 48.27 4.85
C ALA A 28 12.72 48.69 3.89
N GLN A 29 12.00 47.71 3.34
CA GLN A 29 10.72 47.97 2.70
C GLN A 29 9.67 48.09 3.79
N ASN A 30 9.05 49.29 3.91
CA ASN A 30 7.84 49.51 4.69
C ASN A 30 6.68 48.67 4.08
N GLY A 31 6.60 47.41 4.45
CA GLY A 31 5.53 46.51 4.02
C GLY A 31 4.40 46.49 5.03
N THR A 32 3.19 46.50 4.56
CA THR A 32 1.97 46.33 5.37
C THR A 32 1.93 44.91 5.96
N SER A 33 1.35 44.73 7.14
CA SER A 33 1.23 43.42 7.81
C SER A 33 -0.23 43.00 7.95
N ILE A 34 -0.49 41.71 7.88
CA ILE A 34 -1.75 41.07 8.27
C ILE A 34 -1.49 40.29 9.55
N ASN A 35 -2.15 40.65 10.62
CA ASN A 35 -2.05 40.01 11.92
C ASN A 35 -3.43 39.50 12.35
N GLY A 36 -3.50 38.46 13.17
CA GLY A 36 -4.77 38.02 13.72
C GLY A 36 -4.60 36.92 14.77
N PHE A 37 -5.73 36.53 15.35
CA PHE A 37 -5.83 35.47 16.33
C PHE A 37 -6.82 34.44 15.82
N VAL A 38 -6.44 33.18 15.92
CA VAL A 38 -7.30 32.02 15.63
C VAL A 38 -7.77 31.44 16.96
N SER A 39 -9.07 31.28 17.12
CA SER A 39 -9.70 30.75 18.34
C SER A 39 -10.87 29.85 18.00
N HIS A 40 -11.32 29.08 19.00
CA HIS A 40 -12.58 28.35 18.97
C HIS A 40 -13.26 28.50 20.34
N ALA A 41 -14.52 28.93 20.35
CA ALA A 41 -15.28 29.17 21.58
C ALA A 41 -14.51 30.00 22.63
N GLY A 42 -13.75 31.01 22.20
CA GLY A 42 -12.96 31.90 23.05
C GLY A 42 -11.57 31.36 23.45
N ASN A 43 -11.24 30.09 23.14
CA ASN A 43 -9.91 29.53 23.43
C ASN A 43 -8.98 29.68 22.22
N PRO A 44 -7.70 30.06 22.43
CA PRO A 44 -6.74 30.11 21.33
C PRO A 44 -6.58 28.74 20.62
N LEU A 45 -6.48 28.78 19.29
CA LEU A 45 -6.14 27.61 18.48
C LEU A 45 -4.69 27.75 17.99
N PRO A 46 -3.73 27.16 18.68
CA PRO A 46 -2.36 27.08 18.19
C PRO A 46 -2.23 26.10 17.03
N GLN A 47 -1.17 26.29 16.23
CA GLN A 47 -0.83 25.46 15.08
C GLN A 47 -1.89 25.43 13.96
N ALA A 48 -2.84 26.33 13.93
CA ALA A 48 -3.68 26.52 12.78
C ALA A 48 -2.83 27.05 11.61
N LEU A 49 -2.91 26.39 10.46
CA LEU A 49 -2.19 26.82 9.26
C LEU A 49 -2.94 27.99 8.63
N VAL A 50 -2.32 29.14 8.64
CA VAL A 50 -2.84 30.37 8.02
C VAL A 50 -2.12 30.57 6.69
N THR A 51 -2.86 30.64 5.60
CA THR A 51 -2.31 30.76 4.24
C THR A 51 -2.89 31.98 3.54
N LEU A 52 -2.04 32.79 2.94
CA LEU A 52 -2.45 33.82 1.98
C LEU A 52 -2.40 33.22 0.57
N GLU A 53 -3.56 32.80 0.06
CA GLU A 53 -3.66 32.08 -1.23
C GLU A 53 -3.05 32.88 -2.40
N SER A 54 -3.25 34.22 -2.40
CA SER A 54 -2.77 35.10 -3.46
C SER A 54 -1.24 35.24 -3.51
N SER A 55 -0.54 35.10 -2.38
CA SER A 55 0.91 35.26 -2.28
C SER A 55 1.65 33.96 -2.00
N GLY A 56 0.91 32.88 -1.73
CA GLY A 56 1.48 31.57 -1.36
C GLY A 56 2.23 31.55 -0.02
N LYS A 57 2.20 32.64 0.75
CA LYS A 57 2.81 32.70 2.09
C LYS A 57 1.93 31.96 3.08
N SER A 58 2.54 31.21 3.98
CA SER A 58 1.84 30.51 5.07
C SER A 58 2.60 30.71 6.37
N VAL A 59 1.86 30.87 7.46
CA VAL A 59 2.37 30.88 8.83
C VAL A 59 1.50 29.95 9.68
N VAL A 60 2.01 29.55 10.81
CA VAL A 60 1.27 28.74 11.77
C VAL A 60 0.98 29.62 12.98
N SER A 61 -0.25 29.54 13.52
CA SER A 61 -0.59 30.27 14.73
C SER A 61 0.21 29.77 15.92
N ASP A 62 0.66 30.70 16.75
CA ASP A 62 1.44 30.45 17.97
C ASP A 62 0.54 29.91 19.11
N PRO A 63 1.09 29.62 20.32
CA PRO A 63 0.30 29.12 21.46
C PRO A 63 -0.84 30.03 21.91
N THR A 64 -0.80 31.31 21.57
CA THR A 64 -1.86 32.27 21.85
C THR A 64 -2.88 32.36 20.70
N GLY A 65 -2.71 31.52 19.66
CA GLY A 65 -3.51 31.60 18.44
C GLY A 65 -3.09 32.75 17.50
N PHE A 66 -2.03 33.50 17.83
CA PHE A 66 -1.60 34.63 17.04
C PHE A 66 -0.84 34.21 15.78
N PHE A 67 -1.10 34.91 14.68
CA PHE A 67 -0.36 34.78 13.43
C PHE A 67 -0.02 36.14 12.84
N SER A 68 1.05 36.25 12.05
CA SER A 68 1.50 37.48 11.44
C SER A 68 2.17 37.26 10.09
N PHE A 69 1.74 38.03 9.09
CA PHE A 69 2.41 38.19 7.80
C PHE A 69 2.97 39.58 7.69
N LYS A 70 4.27 39.69 7.45
CA LYS A 70 4.97 40.99 7.31
C LYS A 70 5.46 41.15 5.87
N GLY A 71 5.69 42.42 5.46
CA GLY A 71 6.25 42.73 4.16
C GLY A 71 5.30 42.41 2.98
N LEU A 72 4.02 42.70 3.14
CA LEU A 72 3.03 42.49 2.08
C LEU A 72 2.88 43.76 1.25
N LEU A 73 2.73 43.62 -0.05
CA LEU A 73 2.41 44.71 -0.97
C LEU A 73 0.89 45.03 -0.91
N ASN A 74 0.51 46.21 -1.39
CA ASN A 74 -0.90 46.55 -1.52
C ASN A 74 -1.56 45.60 -2.56
N GLY A 75 -2.77 45.13 -2.26
CA GLY A 75 -3.50 44.19 -3.11
C GLY A 75 -4.58 43.44 -2.35
N THR A 76 -5.31 42.59 -3.06
CA THR A 76 -6.34 41.72 -2.47
C THR A 76 -5.74 40.38 -2.12
N TYR A 77 -5.90 39.97 -0.88
CA TYR A 77 -5.41 38.70 -0.34
C TYR A 77 -6.59 37.86 0.12
N THR A 78 -6.61 36.59 -0.29
CA THR A 78 -7.50 35.58 0.29
C THR A 78 -6.75 34.87 1.41
N ILE A 79 -7.18 35.06 2.65
CA ILE A 79 -6.67 34.33 3.79
C ILE A 79 -7.50 33.08 3.96
N ARG A 80 -6.82 31.93 4.09
CA ARG A 80 -7.41 30.65 4.45
C ARG A 80 -6.77 30.16 5.73
N ILE A 81 -7.58 29.72 6.67
CA ILE A 81 -7.12 29.13 7.92
C ILE A 81 -7.64 27.72 8.00
N THR A 82 -6.74 26.77 8.16
CA THR A 82 -7.07 25.36 8.25
C THR A 82 -6.44 24.78 9.52
N THR A 83 -7.21 23.98 10.23
CA THR A 83 -6.74 23.20 11.36
C THR A 83 -7.58 21.95 11.49
N MET A 84 -6.97 20.86 11.98
CA MET A 84 -7.62 19.54 12.03
C MET A 84 -8.82 19.58 12.97
N GLY A 85 -9.97 19.07 12.51
CA GLY A 85 -11.20 19.04 13.30
C GLY A 85 -12.08 20.30 13.18
N TYR A 86 -11.68 21.27 12.36
CA TYR A 86 -12.43 22.51 12.16
C TYR A 86 -12.73 22.75 10.68
N LYS A 87 -13.79 23.50 10.39
CA LYS A 87 -14.10 23.97 9.03
C LYS A 87 -13.06 24.98 8.60
N ASP A 88 -12.68 24.93 7.32
CA ASP A 88 -11.81 25.93 6.72
C ASP A 88 -12.44 27.32 6.83
N TYR A 89 -11.71 28.28 7.41
CA TYR A 89 -12.09 29.67 7.39
C TYR A 89 -11.45 30.38 6.18
N ILE A 90 -12.25 31.07 5.39
CA ILE A 90 -11.78 31.79 4.19
C ILE A 90 -12.35 33.20 4.19
N GLN A 91 -11.45 34.19 4.06
CA GLN A 91 -11.83 35.60 3.98
C GLN A 91 -10.96 36.35 2.98
N GLN A 92 -11.54 37.27 2.23
CA GLN A 92 -10.81 38.20 1.39
C GLN A 92 -10.47 39.49 2.17
N LEU A 93 -9.23 39.99 2.03
CA LEU A 93 -8.69 41.16 2.67
C LEU A 93 -8.08 42.07 1.62
N VAL A 94 -8.32 43.38 1.72
CA VAL A 94 -7.73 44.37 0.82
C VAL A 94 -6.69 45.18 1.61
N LEU A 95 -5.43 45.07 1.20
CA LEU A 95 -4.34 45.92 1.69
C LEU A 95 -4.23 47.17 0.78
N ASN A 96 -4.44 48.36 1.37
CA ASN A 96 -4.39 49.63 0.66
C ASN A 96 -3.43 50.62 1.34
N GLY A 97 -2.38 50.13 2.00
CA GLY A 97 -1.40 50.94 2.72
C GLY A 97 -1.83 51.38 4.13
N LYS A 98 -3.06 51.10 4.56
CA LYS A 98 -3.53 51.36 5.93
C LYS A 98 -3.37 50.09 6.78
N ALA A 99 -3.03 50.26 8.06
CA ALA A 99 -2.97 49.18 9.02
C ALA A 99 -4.37 48.52 9.16
N ILE A 100 -4.43 47.18 8.96
CA ILE A 100 -5.66 46.42 9.19
C ILE A 100 -5.73 46.06 10.68
N ARG A 101 -6.93 46.15 11.27
CA ARG A 101 -7.14 45.63 12.63
C ARG A 101 -6.81 44.15 12.67
N PRO A 102 -6.22 43.64 13.78
CA PRO A 102 -5.97 42.22 13.91
C PRO A 102 -7.26 41.43 13.69
N LEU A 103 -7.18 40.42 12.79
CA LEU A 103 -8.29 39.55 12.50
C LEU A 103 -8.63 38.71 13.73
N GLN A 104 -9.91 38.64 14.06
CA GLN A 104 -10.42 37.72 15.09
C GLN A 104 -11.13 36.57 14.36
N VAL A 105 -10.51 35.42 14.32
CA VAL A 105 -11.05 34.25 13.62
C VAL A 105 -11.52 33.24 14.64
N ASN A 106 -12.83 32.99 14.64
CA ASN A 106 -13.44 31.95 15.44
C ASN A 106 -13.72 30.74 14.53
N MET A 107 -12.94 29.67 14.70
CA MET A 107 -13.08 28.43 13.91
C MET A 107 -14.28 27.62 14.41
N GLU A 108 -15.12 27.16 13.49
CA GLU A 108 -16.22 26.25 13.80
C GLU A 108 -15.75 24.81 13.72
N ARG A 109 -16.14 23.96 14.68
CA ARG A 109 -15.88 22.52 14.59
C ARG A 109 -16.53 21.93 13.35
N GLY A 110 -15.73 21.26 12.55
CA GLY A 110 -16.17 20.61 11.33
C GLY A 110 -16.65 19.18 11.60
N ILE A 111 -17.89 19.03 12.03
CA ILE A 111 -18.61 17.77 11.82
C ILE A 111 -19.46 17.94 10.56
N ASP A 112 -18.82 18.28 9.45
CA ASP A 112 -19.53 18.30 8.18
C ASP A 112 -19.28 17.01 7.42
N LEU A 113 -20.36 16.29 7.19
CA LEU A 113 -20.51 15.26 6.16
C LEU A 113 -20.44 15.86 4.73
N ASN A 114 -20.16 17.13 4.61
CA ASN A 114 -19.90 17.73 3.33
C ASN A 114 -18.52 17.31 2.89
N GLU A 115 -18.53 16.34 1.95
CA GLU A 115 -17.53 16.18 0.92
C GLU A 115 -16.20 16.87 1.27
N VAL A 116 -15.25 16.11 1.78
CA VAL A 116 -13.85 16.45 1.52
C VAL A 116 -13.73 16.39 -0.01
N SER A 117 -14.24 17.43 -0.66
CA SER A 117 -13.83 17.76 -2.01
C SER A 117 -12.32 17.88 -1.88
N ILE A 118 -11.61 16.88 -2.40
CA ILE A 118 -10.15 16.85 -2.48
C ILE A 118 -9.67 17.97 -3.43
N LYS A 119 -10.38 19.05 -3.52
CA LYS A 119 -9.95 20.37 -4.01
C LYS A 119 -9.18 21.15 -2.95
N SER A 120 -8.81 20.53 -1.85
CA SER A 120 -7.79 21.09 -1.00
C SER A 120 -6.53 21.25 -1.85
N ARG A 121 -6.33 22.44 -2.35
CA ARG A 121 -5.04 22.96 -2.81
C ARG A 121 -4.05 23.07 -1.63
N SER A 122 -4.18 22.23 -0.62
CA SER A 122 -3.16 22.03 0.39
C SER A 122 -1.98 21.33 -0.26
N LYS A 123 -1.33 22.06 -1.16
CA LYS A 123 -0.07 21.66 -1.82
C LYS A 123 1.10 21.57 -0.84
N LYS A 124 0.88 21.76 0.44
CA LYS A 124 1.99 21.93 1.36
C LYS A 124 1.88 20.98 2.52
N ASN A 125 2.89 20.13 2.61
CA ASN A 125 3.40 19.55 3.84
C ASN A 125 2.79 18.26 4.34
N ASN A 126 2.58 17.28 3.45
CA ASN A 126 2.55 15.93 3.96
C ASN A 126 4.00 15.37 3.91
N PRO A 127 4.69 15.21 5.05
CA PRO A 127 6.07 14.72 5.06
C PRO A 127 6.19 13.26 4.64
N GLU A 128 5.06 12.54 4.55
CA GLU A 128 5.03 11.11 4.34
C GLU A 128 4.79 10.70 2.90
N THR A 129 4.24 11.58 2.09
CA THR A 129 4.02 11.30 0.68
C THR A 129 4.99 12.10 -0.16
N LEU A 130 5.85 11.41 -0.88
CA LEU A 130 6.71 11.99 -1.93
C LEU A 130 5.87 12.58 -3.06
N ILE A 131 4.63 12.11 -3.19
CA ILE A 131 3.67 12.54 -4.19
C ILE A 131 2.39 12.95 -3.49
N ASN A 132 1.85 14.04 -3.91
CA ASN A 132 0.44 14.25 -3.70
C ASN A 132 -0.31 13.27 -4.63
N ALA A 133 -1.04 12.32 -4.03
CA ALA A 133 -1.78 11.30 -4.75
C ALA A 133 -2.67 11.87 -5.87
N GLN A 134 -3.17 13.08 -5.70
CA GLN A 134 -3.97 13.79 -6.72
C GLN A 134 -3.20 14.06 -8.02
N TYR A 135 -1.89 14.02 -7.99
CA TYR A 135 -1.01 14.44 -9.08
C TYR A 135 -0.08 13.33 -9.55
N SER A 136 -0.35 12.09 -9.18
CA SER A 136 0.40 10.96 -9.71
C SER A 136 0.25 10.86 -11.22
N ALA A 137 1.32 10.43 -11.89
CA ALA A 137 1.27 10.03 -13.29
C ALA A 137 0.33 8.84 -13.52
N MET A 138 0.18 8.00 -12.49
CA MET A 138 -0.65 6.80 -12.51
C MET A 138 -1.98 7.05 -11.78
N PRO A 139 -3.03 6.26 -12.07
CA PRO A 139 -4.29 6.34 -11.36
C PRO A 139 -4.12 6.10 -9.86
N VAL A 140 -4.70 6.96 -9.03
CA VAL A 140 -4.65 6.84 -7.58
C VAL A 140 -6.05 6.84 -6.99
N THR A 141 -6.31 5.86 -6.14
CA THR A 141 -7.49 5.79 -5.27
C THR A 141 -7.09 6.16 -3.84
N VAL A 142 -7.82 7.07 -3.23
CA VAL A 142 -7.63 7.44 -1.82
C VAL A 142 -8.87 7.05 -1.03
N ILE A 143 -8.66 6.27 0.03
CA ILE A 143 -9.68 5.85 0.97
C ILE A 143 -9.40 6.58 2.28
N ASP A 144 -10.26 7.49 2.64
CA ASP A 144 -10.11 8.29 3.86
C ASP A 144 -10.60 7.53 5.11
N ARG A 145 -10.20 8.01 6.28
CA ARG A 145 -10.58 7.46 7.58
C ARG A 145 -12.10 7.31 7.74
N LYS A 146 -12.85 8.32 7.34
CA LYS A 146 -14.30 8.30 7.44
C LYS A 146 -14.91 7.14 6.67
N THR A 147 -14.44 6.92 5.45
CA THR A 147 -14.87 5.78 4.64
C THR A 147 -14.55 4.46 5.33
N ILE A 148 -13.34 4.31 5.89
CA ILE A 148 -12.92 3.11 6.63
C ILE A 148 -13.84 2.88 7.86
N GLU A 149 -14.11 3.93 8.64
CA GLU A 149 -15.00 3.85 9.80
C GLU A 149 -16.44 3.46 9.42
N LEU A 150 -16.96 4.01 8.31
CA LEU A 150 -18.31 3.70 7.81
C LEU A 150 -18.42 2.26 7.29
N MET A 151 -17.36 1.72 6.70
CA MET A 151 -17.32 0.31 6.29
C MET A 151 -17.43 -0.63 7.50
N GLY A 152 -16.97 -0.21 8.67
CA GLY A 152 -16.84 -1.05 9.84
C GLY A 152 -15.75 -2.11 9.72
N SER A 153 -14.79 -1.88 8.82
CA SER A 153 -13.65 -2.77 8.61
C SER A 153 -12.69 -2.71 9.80
N ARG A 154 -12.07 -3.84 10.11
CA ARG A 154 -11.15 -4.02 11.25
C ARG A 154 -9.71 -4.09 10.78
N ARG A 155 -9.50 -4.58 9.57
CA ARG A 155 -8.20 -4.88 8.99
C ARG A 155 -8.10 -4.35 7.57
N LEU A 156 -6.86 -4.19 7.13
CA LEU A 156 -6.53 -3.63 5.82
C LEU A 156 -7.12 -4.44 4.65
N ASP A 157 -7.05 -5.77 4.72
CA ASP A 157 -7.61 -6.65 3.68
C ASP A 157 -9.13 -6.47 3.52
N GLU A 158 -9.85 -6.24 4.61
CA GLU A 158 -11.30 -5.99 4.58
C GLU A 158 -11.64 -4.68 3.87
N VAL A 159 -10.83 -3.64 4.03
CA VAL A 159 -10.99 -2.37 3.31
C VAL A 159 -10.68 -2.52 1.83
N LEU A 160 -9.60 -3.23 1.51
CA LEU A 160 -9.11 -3.36 0.15
C LEU A 160 -10.01 -4.22 -0.73
N LYS A 161 -10.63 -5.28 -0.19
CA LYS A 161 -11.53 -6.16 -0.96
C LYS A 161 -12.77 -5.45 -1.51
N GLU A 162 -13.11 -4.29 -0.96
CA GLU A 162 -14.24 -3.47 -1.38
C GLU A 162 -13.88 -2.42 -2.44
N GLN A 163 -12.61 -2.39 -2.87
CA GLN A 163 -12.14 -1.42 -3.86
C GLN A 163 -12.21 -1.98 -5.27
N THR A 164 -12.59 -1.12 -6.23
CA THR A 164 -12.65 -1.47 -7.65
C THR A 164 -11.30 -2.01 -8.14
N GLY A 165 -11.33 -3.15 -8.82
CA GLY A 165 -10.13 -3.73 -9.43
C GLY A 165 -9.14 -4.33 -8.45
N ILE A 166 -9.53 -4.54 -7.19
CA ILE A 166 -8.73 -5.20 -6.17
C ILE A 166 -9.40 -6.51 -5.78
N ALA A 167 -8.65 -7.59 -5.83
CA ALA A 167 -9.07 -8.90 -5.33
C ALA A 167 -8.17 -9.32 -4.18
N ILE A 168 -8.77 -9.85 -3.12
CA ILE A 168 -8.05 -10.49 -2.03
C ILE A 168 -7.81 -11.94 -2.39
N VAL A 169 -6.59 -12.40 -2.19
CA VAL A 169 -6.14 -13.77 -2.46
C VAL A 169 -5.53 -14.34 -1.19
N ASN A 170 -6.12 -15.43 -0.72
CA ASN A 170 -5.61 -16.14 0.45
C ASN A 170 -4.68 -17.26 -0.01
N ASN A 171 -3.46 -17.25 0.47
CA ASN A 171 -2.53 -18.34 0.32
C ASN A 171 -2.45 -19.12 1.64
N ILE A 172 -2.95 -20.36 1.64
CA ILE A 172 -3.01 -21.21 2.84
C ILE A 172 -2.16 -22.50 2.60
N SER A 173 -1.27 -22.50 1.62
CA SER A 173 -0.47 -23.67 1.30
C SER A 173 0.75 -23.80 2.21
N GLY A 174 1.00 -24.99 2.71
CA GLY A 174 2.29 -25.39 3.30
C GLY A 174 2.67 -24.68 4.62
N GLY A 175 1.69 -24.32 5.48
CA GLY A 175 1.96 -23.58 6.73
C GLY A 175 2.10 -22.08 6.53
N ALA A 176 2.30 -21.63 5.30
CA ALA A 176 2.31 -20.23 4.94
C ALA A 176 0.88 -19.68 4.90
N ARG A 177 0.62 -18.71 5.74
CA ARG A 177 -0.67 -18.00 5.79
C ARG A 177 -0.43 -16.59 5.39
N SER A 178 -1.01 -16.18 4.29
CA SER A 178 -0.95 -14.79 3.88
C SER A 178 -2.19 -14.38 3.12
N VAL A 179 -2.72 -13.25 3.51
CA VAL A 179 -3.82 -12.58 2.82
C VAL A 179 -3.21 -11.55 1.90
N GLY A 180 -3.01 -11.97 0.65
CA GLY A 180 -2.42 -11.14 -0.39
C GLY A 180 -3.46 -10.32 -1.15
N VAL A 181 -2.98 -9.49 -2.08
CA VAL A 181 -3.80 -8.63 -2.93
C VAL A 181 -3.43 -8.80 -4.39
N GLN A 182 -4.42 -8.76 -5.26
CA GLN A 182 -4.24 -8.63 -6.71
C GLN A 182 -4.80 -7.29 -7.18
N MET A 183 -4.12 -6.65 -8.11
CA MET A 183 -4.50 -5.36 -8.66
C MET A 183 -4.17 -5.31 -10.14
N GLN A 184 -5.17 -5.03 -11.00
CA GLN A 184 -5.02 -4.97 -12.46
C GLN A 184 -4.26 -6.16 -13.07
N GLY A 185 -4.49 -7.36 -12.54
CA GLY A 185 -3.85 -8.61 -13.00
C GLY A 185 -2.50 -8.93 -12.37
N PHE A 186 -1.86 -7.98 -11.67
CA PHE A 186 -0.66 -8.25 -10.91
C PHE A 186 -0.95 -9.03 -9.62
N GLY A 187 -0.09 -9.96 -9.26
CA GLY A 187 -0.11 -10.66 -7.98
C GLY A 187 0.46 -9.81 -6.85
N SER A 188 0.31 -10.31 -5.63
CA SER A 188 0.74 -9.62 -4.41
C SER A 188 2.25 -9.37 -4.36
N GLU A 189 3.03 -10.22 -4.99
CA GLU A 189 4.49 -10.12 -5.11
C GLU A 189 4.98 -8.91 -5.93
N TYR A 190 4.08 -8.28 -6.68
CA TYR A 190 4.34 -7.09 -7.50
C TYR A 190 3.72 -5.81 -6.94
N ILE A 191 3.09 -5.90 -5.78
CA ILE A 191 2.43 -4.76 -5.14
C ILE A 191 3.17 -4.40 -3.87
N MET A 192 3.75 -3.20 -3.84
CA MET A 192 4.47 -2.71 -2.68
C MET A 192 3.50 -2.21 -1.60
N VAL A 193 3.69 -2.65 -0.37
CA VAL A 193 2.94 -2.15 0.80
C VAL A 193 3.84 -1.24 1.62
N LEU A 194 3.36 -0.04 1.87
CA LEU A 194 4.08 1.00 2.59
C LEU A 194 3.30 1.44 3.82
N ILE A 195 4.02 1.84 4.85
CA ILE A 195 3.50 2.61 5.97
C ILE A 195 4.23 3.95 6.04
N ASP A 196 3.49 5.05 5.95
CA ASP A 196 4.02 6.41 5.90
C ASP A 196 5.12 6.60 4.83
N GLY A 197 4.92 5.96 3.66
CA GLY A 197 5.86 6.01 2.53
C GLY A 197 7.10 5.13 2.68
N GLN A 198 7.17 4.26 3.70
CA GLN A 198 8.29 3.35 3.92
C GLN A 198 7.90 1.88 3.70
N PRO A 199 8.75 1.06 3.06
CA PRO A 199 8.42 -0.30 2.69
C PRO A 199 8.28 -1.20 3.92
N MET A 200 7.23 -2.02 3.93
CA MET A 200 7.08 -3.09 4.91
C MET A 200 7.72 -4.38 4.40
N VAL A 201 8.39 -5.10 5.30
CA VAL A 201 9.02 -6.40 5.02
C VAL A 201 8.19 -7.57 5.59
N GLY A 202 8.65 -8.81 5.37
CA GLY A 202 8.00 -10.00 5.86
C GLY A 202 6.97 -10.55 4.87
N ARG A 203 7.41 -10.76 3.62
CA ARG A 203 6.64 -11.49 2.62
C ARG A 203 6.84 -12.99 2.80
N ASN A 204 5.75 -13.73 2.79
CA ASN A 204 5.78 -15.17 2.76
C ASN A 204 5.36 -15.66 1.37
N ASN A 205 6.22 -16.42 0.70
CA ASN A 205 6.03 -16.85 -0.69
C ASN A 205 5.63 -15.69 -1.64
N GLY A 206 6.30 -14.54 -1.51
CA GLY A 206 6.01 -13.33 -2.28
C GLY A 206 4.79 -12.52 -1.81
N ASN A 207 3.95 -13.06 -0.92
CA ASN A 207 2.75 -12.39 -0.43
C ASN A 207 3.03 -11.64 0.88
N PHE A 208 2.64 -10.38 0.93
CA PHE A 208 2.56 -9.62 2.18
C PHE A 208 1.19 -9.87 2.83
N ASP A 209 1.17 -10.31 4.08
CA ASP A 209 -0.08 -10.56 4.79
C ASP A 209 -0.73 -9.26 5.29
N LEU A 210 -1.73 -8.78 4.53
CA LEU A 210 -2.48 -7.57 4.83
C LEU A 210 -3.29 -7.68 6.12
N SER A 211 -3.62 -8.90 6.54
CA SER A 211 -4.40 -9.14 7.75
C SER A 211 -3.65 -8.83 9.06
N ARG A 212 -2.33 -8.60 9.00
CA ARG A 212 -1.52 -8.15 10.15
C ARG A 212 -1.77 -6.68 10.52
N ILE A 213 -2.41 -5.90 9.63
CA ILE A 213 -2.55 -4.45 9.79
C ILE A 213 -3.96 -4.12 10.25
N SER A 214 -4.07 -3.62 11.49
CA SER A 214 -5.29 -3.02 12.02
C SER A 214 -5.52 -1.65 11.38
N VAL A 215 -6.79 -1.30 11.14
CA VAL A 215 -7.17 0.01 10.59
C VAL A 215 -7.29 1.12 11.64
N SER A 216 -7.10 0.81 12.91
CA SER A 216 -7.39 1.72 14.04
C SER A 216 -6.64 3.06 13.96
N ASN A 217 -5.39 3.08 13.54
CA ASN A 217 -4.57 4.29 13.43
C ASN A 217 -4.34 4.75 11.99
N ILE A 218 -5.23 4.40 11.06
CA ILE A 218 -5.11 4.82 9.66
C ILE A 218 -5.86 6.13 9.45
N GLU A 219 -5.17 7.12 8.88
CA GLU A 219 -5.74 8.37 8.41
C GLU A 219 -6.35 8.22 7.01
N ARG A 220 -5.60 7.55 6.12
CA ARG A 220 -6.05 7.22 4.77
C ARG A 220 -5.17 6.12 4.17
N ILE A 221 -5.71 5.47 3.15
CA ILE A 221 -4.98 4.51 2.32
C ILE A 221 -4.89 5.09 0.91
N GLU A 222 -3.69 5.14 0.36
CA GLU A 222 -3.42 5.60 -1.01
C GLU A 222 -3.04 4.40 -1.86
N ILE A 223 -3.78 4.14 -2.92
CA ILE A 223 -3.58 3.01 -3.82
C ILE A 223 -3.19 3.55 -5.19
N ILE A 224 -1.95 3.31 -5.61
CA ILE A 224 -1.45 3.65 -6.93
C ILE A 224 -1.52 2.39 -7.78
N LYS A 225 -2.26 2.43 -8.89
CA LYS A 225 -2.46 1.29 -9.78
C LYS A 225 -1.54 1.38 -10.99
N GLY A 226 -0.79 0.30 -11.24
CA GLY A 226 0.24 0.22 -12.28
C GLY A 226 1.63 0.58 -11.77
N ALA A 227 2.62 0.49 -12.67
CA ALA A 227 4.03 0.65 -12.34
C ALA A 227 4.35 1.98 -11.65
N SER A 228 4.94 1.92 -10.47
CA SER A 228 5.27 3.08 -9.62
C SER A 228 6.70 3.04 -9.05
N SER A 229 7.58 2.25 -9.67
CA SER A 229 8.98 2.12 -9.21
C SER A 229 9.79 3.41 -9.34
N SER A 230 9.38 4.34 -10.21
CA SER A 230 9.99 5.69 -10.28
C SER A 230 9.94 6.47 -8.96
N LEU A 231 9.09 6.04 -8.04
CA LEU A 231 8.89 6.70 -6.74
C LEU A 231 9.36 5.84 -5.59
N TYR A 232 8.98 4.56 -5.60
CA TYR A 232 9.15 3.68 -4.46
C TYR A 232 10.26 2.65 -4.64
N GLY A 233 10.76 2.46 -5.88
CA GLY A 233 11.84 1.51 -6.20
C GLY A 233 11.35 0.11 -6.53
N SER A 234 12.19 -0.89 -6.26
CA SER A 234 11.88 -2.31 -6.49
C SER A 234 10.58 -2.74 -5.80
N GLU A 235 9.91 -3.75 -6.36
CA GLU A 235 8.63 -4.34 -5.91
C GLU A 235 7.36 -3.52 -6.22
N ALA A 236 7.47 -2.25 -6.64
CA ALA A 236 6.33 -1.45 -7.09
C ALA A 236 6.06 -1.64 -8.61
N LEU A 237 6.16 -2.87 -9.10
CA LEU A 237 6.03 -3.24 -10.51
C LEU A 237 4.58 -3.20 -10.98
N GLY A 238 3.64 -3.62 -10.13
CA GLY A 238 2.20 -3.64 -10.40
C GLY A 238 1.41 -2.56 -9.68
N GLY A 239 2.02 -1.89 -8.70
CA GLY A 239 1.39 -0.82 -7.94
C GLY A 239 1.86 -0.70 -6.51
N THR A 240 1.23 0.20 -5.78
CA THR A 240 1.60 0.51 -4.40
C THR A 240 0.37 0.75 -3.54
N ILE A 241 0.38 0.22 -2.33
CA ILE A 241 -0.59 0.51 -1.28
C ILE A 241 0.15 1.23 -0.16
N ASN A 242 -0.12 2.52 0.03
CA ASN A 242 0.52 3.35 1.03
C ASN A 242 -0.46 3.68 2.16
N ILE A 243 -0.16 3.21 3.35
CA ILE A 243 -0.94 3.40 4.56
C ILE A 243 -0.40 4.64 5.25
N ILE A 244 -1.22 5.67 5.37
CA ILE A 244 -0.86 6.88 6.08
C ILE A 244 -1.47 6.83 7.48
N THR A 245 -0.61 6.88 8.49
CA THR A 245 -1.03 6.87 9.89
C THR A 245 -1.49 8.24 10.36
N ARG A 246 -2.30 8.27 11.42
CA ARG A 246 -2.83 9.51 11.98
C ARG A 246 -1.74 10.41 12.52
N HIS A 247 -1.94 11.68 12.35
CA HIS A 247 -1.21 12.72 13.06
C HIS A 247 -1.98 13.09 14.34
N GLY A 248 -1.29 13.23 15.45
CA GLY A 248 -1.91 13.71 16.69
C GLY A 248 -2.58 15.07 16.49
N VAL A 249 -3.74 15.24 17.12
CA VAL A 249 -4.47 16.53 17.14
C VAL A 249 -4.11 17.35 18.37
N ILE A 250 -4.47 18.63 18.32
CA ILE A 250 -4.20 19.57 19.40
C ILE A 250 -5.16 19.36 20.58
N ASP A 251 -6.40 18.95 20.30
CA ASP A 251 -7.40 18.67 21.36
C ASP A 251 -7.24 17.25 21.89
N PRO A 252 -6.97 17.05 23.19
CA PRO A 252 -6.86 15.73 23.78
C PRO A 252 -8.14 14.92 23.58
N GLN A 253 -7.98 13.73 23.05
CA GLN A 253 -9.08 12.76 22.93
C GLN A 253 -8.60 11.32 23.17
N LEU A 254 -9.51 10.52 23.67
CA LEU A 254 -9.33 9.09 23.90
C LEU A 254 -10.55 8.35 23.38
N GLN A 255 -10.35 7.27 22.66
CA GLN A 255 -11.41 6.41 22.16
C GLN A 255 -11.13 4.96 22.56
N ALA A 256 -12.12 4.32 23.14
CA ALA A 256 -12.12 2.87 23.39
C ALA A 256 -13.22 2.23 22.55
N SER A 257 -12.93 1.11 21.91
CA SER A 257 -13.91 0.34 21.14
C SER A 257 -13.73 -1.15 21.37
N LEU A 258 -14.86 -1.88 21.36
CA LEU A 258 -14.92 -3.33 21.49
C LEU A 258 -15.97 -3.85 20.52
N SER A 259 -15.62 -4.84 19.70
CA SER A 259 -16.55 -5.58 18.85
C SER A 259 -16.46 -7.07 19.17
N TYR A 260 -17.61 -7.74 19.18
CA TYR A 260 -17.72 -9.18 19.44
C TYR A 260 -18.78 -9.82 18.55
N GLY A 261 -18.56 -11.07 18.12
CA GLY A 261 -19.56 -11.81 17.36
C GLY A 261 -19.12 -13.16 16.80
N SER A 262 -19.59 -13.47 15.60
CA SER A 262 -19.36 -14.76 14.93
C SER A 262 -17.88 -15.13 14.90
N LEU A 263 -17.58 -16.44 14.91
CA LEU A 263 -16.22 -17.00 14.93
C LEU A 263 -15.42 -16.57 16.17
N ASN A 264 -16.13 -16.23 17.26
CA ASN A 264 -15.54 -15.67 18.49
C ASN A 264 -14.60 -14.50 18.21
N ILE A 265 -14.95 -13.68 17.19
CA ILE A 265 -14.17 -12.51 16.85
C ILE A 265 -14.28 -11.51 17.99
N ILE A 266 -13.14 -11.11 18.50
CA ILE A 266 -12.95 -9.99 19.43
C ILE A 266 -12.07 -8.98 18.74
N ASP A 267 -12.50 -7.72 18.64
CA ASP A 267 -11.70 -6.60 18.19
C ASP A 267 -11.79 -5.46 19.20
N ALA A 268 -10.75 -5.29 19.97
CA ALA A 268 -10.66 -4.27 21.03
C ALA A 268 -9.58 -3.25 20.66
N THR A 269 -9.93 -1.98 20.68
CA THR A 269 -9.01 -0.88 20.35
C THR A 269 -9.08 0.20 21.41
N LEU A 270 -7.91 0.68 21.82
CA LEU A 270 -7.75 1.89 22.62
C LEU A 270 -6.83 2.84 21.85
N GLU A 271 -7.32 4.02 21.51
CA GLU A 271 -6.53 5.05 20.84
C GLU A 271 -6.66 6.38 21.55
N GLY A 272 -5.53 7.07 21.70
CA GLY A 272 -5.49 8.38 22.34
C GLY A 272 -4.53 9.31 21.63
N GLU A 273 -4.84 10.59 21.70
CA GLU A 273 -3.99 11.63 21.16
C GLU A 273 -4.04 12.86 22.04
N THR A 274 -2.90 13.50 22.19
CA THR A 274 -2.79 14.69 23.04
C THR A 274 -1.60 15.54 22.61
N PRO A 275 -1.70 16.85 22.77
CA PRO A 275 -0.52 17.73 22.70
C PRO A 275 0.34 17.57 23.96
N PHE A 276 1.61 17.91 23.86
CA PHE A 276 2.55 17.96 24.96
C PHE A 276 3.50 19.18 24.84
N LEU A 277 4.24 19.52 25.91
CA LEU A 277 5.18 20.62 25.98
C LEU A 277 4.57 21.94 25.46
N GLN A 278 3.46 22.37 26.05
CA GLN A 278 2.76 23.62 25.70
C GLN A 278 2.40 23.68 24.20
N ASN A 279 1.90 22.58 23.66
CA ASN A 279 1.51 22.41 22.25
C ASN A 279 2.67 22.47 21.23
N LYS A 280 3.94 22.39 21.69
CA LYS A 280 5.07 22.24 20.77
C LYS A 280 5.16 20.83 20.18
N GLY A 281 4.48 19.87 20.77
CA GLY A 281 4.41 18.51 20.27
C GLY A 281 3.01 17.95 20.31
N THR A 282 2.78 16.92 19.48
CA THR A 282 1.58 16.09 19.49
C THR A 282 2.00 14.62 19.53
N VAL A 283 1.24 13.81 20.22
CA VAL A 283 1.42 12.36 20.25
C VAL A 283 0.08 11.67 20.00
N ASN A 284 0.12 10.63 19.19
CA ASN A 284 -0.97 9.68 18.99
C ASN A 284 -0.46 8.29 19.37
N LEU A 285 -1.27 7.50 20.05
CA LEU A 285 -1.00 6.12 20.39
C LEU A 285 -2.27 5.30 20.21
N ALA A 286 -2.15 4.13 19.59
CA ALA A 286 -3.23 3.16 19.43
C ALA A 286 -2.72 1.76 19.80
N VAL A 287 -3.56 1.04 20.55
CA VAL A 287 -3.36 -0.36 20.91
C VAL A 287 -4.56 -1.13 20.39
N ASN A 288 -4.32 -2.23 19.72
CA ASN A 288 -5.37 -3.10 19.20
C ASN A 288 -5.11 -4.55 19.57
N TYR A 289 -6.14 -5.24 19.99
CA TYR A 289 -6.19 -6.68 20.16
C TYR A 289 -7.29 -7.24 19.24
N TYR A 290 -6.93 -8.22 18.43
CA TYR A 290 -7.86 -8.94 17.58
C TYR A 290 -7.69 -10.44 17.77
N ARG A 291 -8.83 -11.14 17.90
CA ARG A 291 -8.90 -12.60 18.01
C ARG A 291 -9.95 -13.17 17.07
N THR A 292 -9.74 -14.37 16.56
CA THR A 292 -10.74 -15.20 15.89
C THR A 292 -10.44 -16.67 16.14
N ASP A 293 -11.48 -17.48 16.26
CA ASP A 293 -11.34 -18.94 16.33
C ASP A 293 -11.13 -19.58 14.94
N GLY A 294 -11.05 -18.75 13.88
CA GLY A 294 -10.93 -19.26 12.53
C GLY A 294 -12.18 -19.98 12.04
N TYR A 295 -12.07 -20.72 10.94
CA TYR A 295 -13.20 -21.48 10.39
C TYR A 295 -12.72 -22.63 9.50
N ASN A 296 -13.63 -23.56 9.24
CA ASN A 296 -13.43 -24.65 8.30
C ASN A 296 -14.55 -24.65 7.23
N THR A 297 -14.18 -24.44 5.98
CA THR A 297 -15.09 -24.51 4.83
C THR A 297 -15.06 -25.87 4.13
N ASN A 298 -14.16 -26.79 4.53
CA ASN A 298 -14.02 -28.11 3.94
C ASN A 298 -14.83 -29.15 4.76
N SER A 299 -16.05 -29.44 4.30
CA SER A 299 -16.94 -30.38 4.96
C SER A 299 -16.46 -31.84 4.96
N LYS A 300 -15.46 -32.18 4.16
CA LYS A 300 -14.87 -33.53 4.11
C LYS A 300 -13.95 -33.82 5.29
N PHE A 301 -13.38 -32.81 5.89
CA PHE A 301 -12.48 -32.92 7.03
C PHE A 301 -13.11 -32.27 8.26
N ILE A 302 -13.71 -33.07 9.12
CA ILE A 302 -14.37 -32.63 10.36
C ILE A 302 -13.34 -32.03 11.33
N LYS A 303 -12.11 -32.58 11.34
CA LYS A 303 -10.96 -32.07 12.10
C LYS A 303 -10.05 -31.32 11.16
N GLY A 304 -9.84 -30.06 11.39
CA GLY A 304 -8.98 -29.21 10.58
C GLY A 304 -9.55 -27.82 10.43
N THR A 305 -8.70 -26.88 10.06
CA THR A 305 -9.07 -25.49 9.83
C THR A 305 -8.71 -25.07 8.42
N THR A 306 -9.61 -24.41 7.75
CA THR A 306 -9.32 -23.77 6.46
C THR A 306 -8.65 -22.41 6.69
N SER A 307 -9.14 -21.65 7.67
CA SER A 307 -8.48 -20.45 8.16
C SER A 307 -8.21 -20.62 9.65
N PRO A 308 -6.97 -20.46 10.11
CA PRO A 308 -6.60 -20.76 11.47
C PRO A 308 -7.19 -19.80 12.48
N PRO A 309 -7.41 -20.25 13.71
CA PRO A 309 -7.51 -19.35 14.85
C PRO A 309 -6.22 -18.56 15.04
N TYR A 310 -6.34 -17.30 15.43
CA TYR A 310 -5.19 -16.48 15.78
C TYR A 310 -5.54 -15.33 16.72
N ASP A 311 -4.53 -14.91 17.47
CA ASP A 311 -4.50 -13.69 18.26
C ASP A 311 -3.51 -12.71 17.62
N ASN A 312 -3.91 -11.46 17.46
CA ASN A 312 -3.06 -10.40 16.94
C ASN A 312 -3.06 -9.19 17.89
N TYR A 313 -1.89 -8.85 18.38
CA TYR A 313 -1.65 -7.68 19.23
C TYR A 313 -0.90 -6.64 18.42
N SER A 314 -1.31 -5.40 18.46
CA SER A 314 -0.55 -4.33 17.84
C SER A 314 -0.55 -3.07 18.69
N ILE A 315 0.60 -2.42 18.73
CA ILE A 315 0.77 -1.08 19.26
C ILE A 315 1.40 -0.22 18.18
N GLN A 316 0.85 0.95 17.98
CA GLN A 316 1.35 1.89 17.00
C GLN A 316 1.18 3.31 17.50
N GLY A 317 2.14 4.16 17.18
CA GLY A 317 2.12 5.52 17.67
C GLY A 317 2.95 6.44 16.80
N ARG A 318 2.67 7.70 16.98
CA ARG A 318 3.36 8.78 16.28
C ARG A 318 3.51 9.97 17.19
N SER A 319 4.67 10.59 17.15
CA SER A 319 4.96 11.84 17.83
C SER A 319 5.55 12.82 16.84
N ARG A 320 5.11 14.06 16.91
CA ARG A 320 5.70 15.20 16.19
C ARG A 320 6.07 16.25 17.20
N TYR A 321 7.31 16.71 17.16
CA TYR A 321 7.84 17.73 18.06
C TYR A 321 8.47 18.87 17.27
N GLN A 322 8.10 20.10 17.57
CA GLN A 322 8.69 21.31 17.01
C GLN A 322 9.99 21.64 17.73
N THR A 323 11.12 21.44 17.06
CA THR A 323 12.46 21.71 17.60
C THR A 323 12.92 23.14 17.39
N GLY A 324 12.30 23.86 16.46
CA GLY A 324 12.58 25.26 16.12
C GLY A 324 11.43 25.85 15.32
N GLU A 325 11.50 27.14 14.96
CA GLU A 325 10.43 27.82 14.21
C GLU A 325 10.09 27.14 12.88
N SER A 326 11.07 26.53 12.24
CA SER A 326 10.93 25.87 10.93
C SER A 326 11.34 24.40 10.92
N SER A 327 11.49 23.80 12.11
CA SER A 327 12.04 22.44 12.25
C SER A 327 11.14 21.55 13.08
N TYR A 328 10.96 20.30 12.62
CA TYR A 328 10.18 19.30 13.32
C TYR A 328 10.92 17.98 13.36
N LEU A 329 10.86 17.32 14.51
CA LEU A 329 11.25 15.93 14.69
C LEU A 329 9.98 15.08 14.69
N ASN A 330 9.92 14.06 13.83
CA ASN A 330 8.82 13.12 13.80
C ASN A 330 9.35 11.73 14.12
N LEU A 331 8.66 11.04 15.02
CA LEU A 331 8.89 9.65 15.37
C LEU A 331 7.60 8.89 15.14
N SER A 332 7.65 7.81 14.37
CA SER A 332 6.53 6.88 14.25
C SER A 332 7.02 5.45 14.47
N GLY A 333 6.17 4.64 15.06
CA GLY A 333 6.49 3.26 15.34
C GLY A 333 5.25 2.37 15.36
N ARG A 334 5.42 1.14 14.92
CA ARG A 334 4.45 0.08 15.01
C ARG A 334 5.15 -1.21 15.42
N TYR A 335 4.56 -1.93 16.37
CA TYR A 335 4.91 -3.29 16.71
C TYR A 335 3.68 -4.17 16.64
N GLY A 336 3.78 -5.31 15.98
CA GLY A 336 2.76 -6.33 15.87
C GLY A 336 3.27 -7.68 16.36
N LEU A 337 2.42 -8.41 17.07
CA LEU A 337 2.64 -9.79 17.47
C LEU A 337 1.41 -10.60 17.10
N ARG A 338 1.58 -11.64 16.28
CA ARG A 338 0.52 -12.56 15.91
C ARG A 338 0.91 -13.98 16.27
N ARG A 339 -0.03 -14.67 16.90
CA ARG A 339 0.09 -16.09 17.22
C ARG A 339 -1.04 -16.84 16.57
N SER A 340 -0.74 -17.88 15.83
CA SER A 340 -1.74 -18.67 15.15
C SER A 340 -1.43 -20.17 15.24
N PHE A 341 -2.50 -20.96 15.28
CA PHE A 341 -2.44 -22.41 15.30
C PHE A 341 -3.36 -22.97 14.22
N MET A 342 -2.85 -23.84 13.36
CA MET A 342 -3.64 -24.48 12.30
C MET A 342 -3.57 -25.99 12.45
N GLN A 343 -4.73 -26.65 12.35
CA GLN A 343 -4.80 -28.11 12.20
C GLN A 343 -5.05 -28.45 10.74
N LYS A 344 -4.31 -29.42 10.23
CA LYS A 344 -4.55 -30.02 8.91
C LYS A 344 -4.83 -31.48 9.06
N ASP A 345 -5.98 -31.90 8.55
CA ASP A 345 -6.38 -33.30 8.47
C ASP A 345 -6.00 -33.86 7.08
N PHE A 346 -5.08 -34.82 7.04
CA PHE A 346 -4.65 -35.51 5.83
C PHE A 346 -5.44 -36.79 5.55
N GLY A 347 -6.46 -37.09 6.38
CA GLY A 347 -7.20 -38.35 6.34
C GLY A 347 -6.50 -39.48 7.09
N LEU A 348 -7.20 -40.61 7.24
CA LEU A 348 -6.71 -41.83 7.95
C LEU A 348 -6.18 -41.55 9.38
N GLY A 349 -6.64 -40.47 10.01
CA GLY A 349 -6.23 -40.10 11.37
C GLY A 349 -4.91 -39.33 11.42
N HIS A 350 -4.28 -39.00 10.31
CA HIS A 350 -3.06 -38.19 10.26
C HIS A 350 -3.41 -36.67 10.35
N ILE A 351 -3.19 -36.09 11.51
CA ILE A 351 -3.45 -34.66 11.76
C ILE A 351 -2.15 -33.97 12.13
N SER A 352 -1.77 -32.91 11.40
CA SER A 352 -0.70 -32.00 11.82
C SER A 352 -1.23 -30.82 12.59
N GLY A 353 -0.42 -30.32 13.52
CA GLY A 353 -0.57 -29.03 14.17
C GLY A 353 0.54 -28.09 13.72
N ASP A 354 0.16 -26.95 13.16
CA ASP A 354 1.08 -25.93 12.66
C ASP A 354 0.98 -24.71 13.57
N ASN A 355 2.00 -24.42 14.36
CA ASN A 355 2.13 -23.17 15.13
C ASN A 355 2.89 -22.14 14.30
N GLN A 356 2.45 -20.91 14.34
CA GLN A 356 3.15 -19.80 13.72
C GLN A 356 3.07 -18.55 14.61
N ASP A 357 4.23 -18.08 15.03
CA ASP A 357 4.43 -16.83 15.76
C ASP A 357 5.11 -15.82 14.86
N GLU A 358 4.46 -14.67 14.66
CA GLU A 358 4.96 -13.59 13.82
C GLU A 358 5.13 -12.33 14.63
N GLN A 359 6.25 -11.64 14.42
CA GLN A 359 6.51 -10.33 15.00
C GLN A 359 6.94 -9.38 13.89
N ASP A 360 6.41 -8.17 13.90
CA ASP A 360 6.84 -7.12 13.01
C ASP A 360 7.05 -5.79 13.77
N LEU A 361 8.16 -5.15 13.50
CA LEU A 361 8.56 -3.85 14.05
C LEU A 361 8.82 -2.89 12.90
N ASN A 362 8.23 -1.71 12.97
CA ASN A 362 8.48 -0.62 12.02
C ASN A 362 8.77 0.65 12.84
N LEU A 363 9.92 1.26 12.63
CA LEU A 363 10.33 2.51 13.31
C LEU A 363 10.80 3.51 12.27
N SER A 364 10.30 4.73 12.32
CA SER A 364 10.72 5.83 11.46
C SER A 364 11.02 7.06 12.30
N LEU A 365 12.21 7.58 12.13
CA LEU A 365 12.64 8.87 12.67
C LEU A 365 12.91 9.82 11.52
N SER A 366 12.28 10.99 11.50
CA SER A 366 12.55 11.99 10.48
C SER A 366 12.72 13.39 11.07
N PHE A 367 13.70 14.11 10.52
CA PHE A 367 13.92 15.51 10.78
C PHE A 367 13.50 16.32 9.57
N ASP A 368 12.50 17.18 9.74
CA ASP A 368 11.90 18.03 8.73
C ASP A 368 12.32 19.47 9.00
N HIS A 369 13.03 20.07 8.05
CA HIS A 369 13.49 21.45 8.15
C HIS A 369 13.09 22.25 6.92
N ARG A 370 12.52 23.43 7.16
CA ARG A 370 12.17 24.39 6.13
C ARG A 370 13.18 25.52 6.11
N PHE A 371 14.03 25.54 5.08
CA PHE A 371 15.03 26.58 4.90
C PHE A 371 14.41 27.93 4.48
N THR A 372 13.43 27.84 3.56
CA THR A 372 12.68 29.00 3.06
C THR A 372 11.22 28.62 2.90
N SER A 373 10.33 29.57 2.56
CA SER A 373 8.94 29.28 2.21
C SER A 373 8.82 28.25 1.08
N ASN A 374 9.82 28.12 0.23
CA ASN A 374 9.80 27.34 -0.98
C ASN A 374 10.67 26.07 -0.90
N LEU A 375 11.70 26.05 -0.05
CA LEU A 375 12.67 24.96 0.07
C LEU A 375 12.55 24.25 1.41
N ARG A 376 12.33 22.94 1.36
CA ARG A 376 12.18 22.04 2.52
C ARG A 376 13.09 20.84 2.37
N SER A 377 13.63 20.36 3.47
CA SER A 377 14.46 19.16 3.56
C SER A 377 13.86 18.19 4.58
N ILE A 378 13.91 16.91 4.26
CA ILE A 378 13.56 15.83 5.18
C ILE A 378 14.69 14.82 5.17
N THR A 379 15.29 14.60 6.35
CA THR A 379 16.19 13.46 6.59
C THR A 379 15.41 12.39 7.30
N ARG A 380 15.43 11.15 6.82
CA ARG A 380 14.67 10.05 7.41
C ARG A 380 15.55 8.83 7.60
N TYR A 381 15.48 8.26 8.78
CA TYR A 381 15.95 6.92 9.08
C TYR A 381 14.77 6.01 9.33
N TYR A 382 14.79 4.82 8.73
CA TYR A 382 13.75 3.82 8.87
C TYR A 382 14.36 2.46 9.18
N LEU A 383 13.77 1.76 10.14
CA LEU A 383 14.08 0.39 10.52
C LEU A 383 12.80 -0.43 10.46
N THR A 384 12.84 -1.56 9.77
CA THR A 384 11.80 -2.56 9.87
C THR A 384 12.40 -3.94 10.10
N HIS A 385 11.76 -4.71 10.98
CA HIS A 385 12.18 -6.06 11.31
C HIS A 385 10.96 -6.98 11.36
N TYR A 386 11.08 -8.13 10.74
CA TYR A 386 10.05 -9.16 10.73
C TYR A 386 10.65 -10.50 11.12
N THR A 387 9.95 -11.24 11.98
CA THR A 387 10.27 -12.61 12.35
C THR A 387 9.02 -13.47 12.21
N ALA A 388 9.15 -14.65 11.61
CA ALA A 388 8.16 -15.71 11.64
C ALA A 388 8.82 -16.99 12.12
N ASP A 389 8.33 -17.56 13.21
CA ASP A 389 8.71 -18.87 13.73
C ASP A 389 7.55 -19.81 13.44
N MET A 390 7.82 -20.86 12.68
CA MET A 390 6.84 -21.82 12.24
C MET A 390 7.30 -23.23 12.63
N SER A 391 6.46 -23.95 13.37
CA SER A 391 6.67 -25.35 13.70
C SER A 391 5.48 -26.21 13.31
N VAL A 392 5.75 -27.34 12.67
CA VAL A 392 4.77 -28.34 12.26
C VAL A 392 5.08 -29.65 12.96
N ALA A 393 4.09 -30.25 13.61
CA ALA A 393 4.24 -31.53 14.28
C ALA A 393 3.00 -32.40 14.05
N TRP A 394 3.19 -33.72 14.03
CA TRP A 394 2.08 -34.68 14.04
C TRP A 394 1.43 -34.69 15.41
N GLN A 395 0.11 -34.54 15.48
CA GLN A 395 -0.59 -34.48 16.78
C GLN A 395 -0.60 -35.81 17.53
N GLN A 396 -0.63 -36.96 16.82
CA GLN A 396 -0.66 -38.27 17.45
C GLN A 396 0.65 -38.66 18.14
N SER A 397 1.78 -38.33 17.53
CA SER A 397 3.11 -38.69 18.00
C SER A 397 3.90 -37.56 18.62
N ASN A 398 3.40 -36.33 18.46
CA ASN A 398 4.13 -35.09 18.79
C ASN A 398 5.52 -35.02 18.13
N SER A 399 5.71 -35.79 17.03
CA SER A 399 6.97 -35.77 16.28
C SER A 399 7.04 -34.54 15.39
N ALA A 400 8.17 -33.84 15.45
CA ALA A 400 8.40 -32.68 14.58
C ALA A 400 8.45 -33.07 13.12
N VAL A 401 7.72 -32.35 12.28
CA VAL A 401 7.75 -32.47 10.81
C VAL A 401 8.71 -31.43 10.24
N SER A 402 8.57 -30.19 10.67
CA SER A 402 9.49 -29.10 10.30
C SER A 402 9.51 -28.01 11.37
N GLN A 403 10.62 -27.28 11.42
CA GLN A 403 10.75 -26.05 12.19
C GLN A 403 11.57 -25.06 11.39
N ASP A 404 10.94 -23.96 11.03
CA ASP A 404 11.52 -22.90 10.22
C ASP A 404 11.45 -21.56 10.94
N VAL A 405 12.54 -20.82 10.92
CA VAL A 405 12.63 -19.46 11.46
C VAL A 405 13.09 -18.54 10.34
N PHE A 406 12.22 -17.63 9.98
CA PHE A 406 12.48 -16.60 9.00
C PHE A 406 12.65 -15.25 9.70
N LYS A 407 13.73 -14.53 9.41
CA LYS A 407 13.98 -13.18 9.91
C LYS A 407 14.41 -12.26 8.77
N GLN A 408 13.84 -11.08 8.71
CA GLN A 408 14.18 -10.05 7.72
C GLN A 408 14.29 -8.70 8.41
N THR A 409 15.38 -8.00 8.17
CA THR A 409 15.64 -6.66 8.73
C THR A 409 16.05 -5.72 7.60
N LEU A 410 15.46 -4.54 7.56
CA LEU A 410 15.81 -3.48 6.61
C LEU A 410 16.11 -2.20 7.38
N HIS A 411 17.30 -1.65 7.14
CA HIS A 411 17.69 -0.30 7.54
C HIS A 411 17.69 0.58 6.30
N ARG A 412 17.12 1.77 6.39
CA ARG A 412 17.08 2.73 5.28
C ARG A 412 17.34 4.14 5.78
N LEU A 413 18.24 4.83 5.11
CA LEU A 413 18.50 6.26 5.30
C LEU A 413 18.19 7.00 4.00
N GLU A 414 17.45 8.09 4.11
CA GLU A 414 17.04 8.90 2.96
C GLU A 414 17.12 10.39 3.27
N GLN A 415 17.67 11.14 2.34
CA GLN A 415 17.66 12.60 2.32
C GLN A 415 16.80 13.06 1.15
N GLN A 416 15.75 13.85 1.45
CA GLN A 416 14.85 14.40 0.46
C GLN A 416 14.86 15.92 0.52
N PHE A 417 14.78 16.55 -0.64
CA PHE A 417 14.55 17.98 -0.81
C PHE A 417 13.29 18.20 -1.62
N SER A 418 12.49 19.18 -1.25
CA SER A 418 11.36 19.63 -2.04
C SER A 418 11.43 21.13 -2.24
N TYR A 419 11.27 21.55 -3.48
CA TYR A 419 11.18 22.93 -3.90
C TYR A 419 9.86 23.21 -4.58
N SER A 420 9.16 24.26 -4.18
CA SER A 420 7.86 24.63 -4.75
C SER A 420 7.82 26.13 -5.02
N ASN A 421 7.53 26.52 -6.27
CA ASN A 421 7.39 27.91 -6.66
C ASN A 421 5.94 28.19 -7.06
N ASN A 422 5.30 29.12 -6.30
CA ASN A 422 4.02 29.78 -6.62
C ASN A 422 3.00 28.98 -7.45
N ASN A 423 2.77 27.72 -7.13
CA ASN A 423 1.84 26.82 -7.83
C ASN A 423 2.19 26.45 -9.28
N SER A 424 3.27 26.99 -9.87
CA SER A 424 3.64 26.71 -11.26
C SER A 424 4.45 25.45 -11.40
N TYR A 425 5.37 25.19 -10.49
CA TYR A 425 6.14 23.95 -10.48
C TYR A 425 6.51 23.52 -9.06
N GLN A 426 6.60 22.24 -8.87
CA GLN A 426 7.15 21.61 -7.69
C GLN A 426 8.18 20.58 -8.11
N LEU A 427 9.33 20.59 -7.44
CA LEU A 427 10.39 19.63 -7.64
C LEU A 427 10.66 18.90 -6.34
N VAL A 428 10.69 17.59 -6.38
CA VAL A 428 11.08 16.73 -5.27
C VAL A 428 12.25 15.87 -5.73
N GLY A 429 13.33 15.85 -4.98
CA GLY A 429 14.47 15.00 -5.26
C GLY A 429 15.02 14.42 -3.98
N GLY A 430 15.62 13.25 -4.08
CA GLY A 430 16.20 12.59 -2.93
C GLY A 430 17.25 11.56 -3.32
N LEU A 431 18.03 11.22 -2.33
CA LEU A 431 19.02 10.13 -2.40
C LEU A 431 19.01 9.37 -1.09
N GLY A 432 19.36 8.11 -1.16
CA GLY A 432 19.39 7.27 0.03
C GLY A 432 20.02 5.92 -0.23
N GLY A 433 20.08 5.15 0.85
CA GLY A 433 20.56 3.79 0.80
C GLY A 433 19.79 2.91 1.78
N SER A 434 19.79 1.62 1.50
CA SER A 434 19.24 0.61 2.40
C SER A 434 20.16 -0.59 2.51
N LEU A 435 20.15 -1.17 3.70
CA LEU A 435 20.80 -2.44 4.02
C LEU A 435 19.71 -3.40 4.46
N GLU A 436 19.51 -4.46 3.69
CA GLU A 436 18.58 -5.53 3.99
C GLU A 436 19.34 -6.79 4.37
N HIS A 437 18.90 -7.45 5.42
CA HIS A 437 19.45 -8.70 5.88
C HIS A 437 18.33 -9.72 6.07
N MET A 438 18.54 -10.93 5.52
CA MET A 438 17.60 -12.05 5.63
C MET A 438 18.29 -13.25 6.25
N ASN A 439 17.68 -13.82 7.27
CA ASN A 439 18.12 -15.06 7.88
C ASN A 439 16.99 -16.10 7.75
N ASP A 440 17.23 -17.10 6.94
CA ASP A 440 16.34 -18.22 6.66
C ASP A 440 17.23 -19.44 6.45
N LYS A 441 17.01 -20.52 7.19
CA LYS A 441 17.83 -21.74 7.12
C LYS A 441 17.82 -22.40 5.73
N SER A 442 16.77 -22.14 4.96
CA SER A 442 16.63 -22.64 3.59
C SER A 442 17.44 -21.85 2.55
N LEU A 443 18.06 -20.75 2.93
CA LEU A 443 18.93 -19.97 2.04
C LEU A 443 20.37 -20.46 2.11
N ASN A 444 20.93 -20.73 0.94
CA ASN A 444 22.32 -21.12 0.77
C ASN A 444 23.07 -20.02 -0.03
N GLY A 445 23.85 -19.20 0.66
CA GLY A 445 24.63 -18.16 0.02
C GLY A 445 24.42 -16.75 0.60
N VAL A 446 24.18 -15.75 -0.27
CA VAL A 446 24.08 -14.35 0.11
C VAL A 446 22.79 -14.07 0.91
N ASN A 447 22.96 -13.43 2.05
CA ASN A 447 21.87 -13.10 2.98
C ASN A 447 21.72 -11.59 3.22
N SER A 448 22.46 -10.74 2.51
CA SER A 448 22.37 -9.28 2.62
C SER A 448 22.34 -8.60 1.25
N LEU A 449 21.54 -7.54 1.17
CA LEU A 449 21.35 -6.71 -0.02
C LEU A 449 21.59 -5.26 0.35
N GLN A 450 22.51 -4.61 -0.37
CA GLN A 450 22.77 -3.18 -0.26
C GLN A 450 22.18 -2.49 -1.48
N THR A 451 21.35 -1.49 -1.23
CA THR A 451 20.76 -0.69 -2.31
C THR A 451 21.08 0.77 -2.10
N PHE A 452 21.59 1.41 -3.13
CA PHE A 452 21.68 2.87 -3.26
C PHE A 452 20.61 3.34 -4.22
N PHE A 453 19.95 4.47 -3.94
CA PHE A 453 18.98 5.05 -4.84
C PHE A 453 19.05 6.57 -4.87
N SER A 454 18.69 7.12 -6.02
CA SER A 454 18.44 8.55 -6.20
C SER A 454 17.22 8.75 -7.08
N TYR A 455 16.49 9.83 -6.86
CA TYR A 455 15.30 10.13 -7.64
C TYR A 455 15.05 11.63 -7.74
N VAL A 456 14.34 11.99 -8.79
CA VAL A 456 13.79 13.32 -8.99
C VAL A 456 12.39 13.20 -9.60
N GLN A 457 11.46 14.00 -9.10
CA GLN A 457 10.15 14.16 -9.67
C GLN A 457 9.80 15.64 -9.76
N GLY A 458 9.32 16.04 -10.92
CA GLY A 458 8.83 17.38 -11.19
C GLY A 458 7.35 17.38 -11.50
N GLU A 459 6.64 18.32 -10.91
CA GLU A 459 5.29 18.71 -11.31
C GLU A 459 5.35 20.10 -11.93
N TRP A 460 4.73 20.24 -13.09
CA TRP A 460 4.73 21.49 -13.82
C TRP A 460 3.34 21.81 -14.35
N THR A 461 2.87 23.01 -14.07
CA THR A 461 1.59 23.55 -14.54
C THR A 461 1.86 24.77 -15.40
N PRO A 462 2.27 24.58 -16.69
CA PRO A 462 2.64 25.68 -17.59
C PRO A 462 1.43 26.58 -17.90
N PHE A 463 0.28 26.01 -17.97
CA PHE A 463 -0.98 26.68 -18.25
C PHE A 463 -2.06 26.16 -17.30
N GLN A 464 -3.13 26.96 -17.10
CA GLN A 464 -4.24 26.57 -16.22
C GLN A 464 -4.91 25.24 -16.63
N LYS A 465 -4.80 24.87 -17.92
CA LYS A 465 -5.41 23.67 -18.47
C LYS A 465 -4.51 22.45 -18.52
N ILE A 466 -3.21 22.60 -18.30
CA ILE A 466 -2.24 21.51 -18.46
C ILE A 466 -1.45 21.34 -17.17
N LYS A 467 -1.39 20.11 -16.69
CA LYS A 467 -0.48 19.70 -15.64
C LYS A 467 0.32 18.49 -16.11
N ALA A 468 1.62 18.59 -16.05
CA ALA A 468 2.56 17.51 -16.35
C ALA A 468 3.29 17.06 -15.07
N VAL A 469 3.56 15.78 -14.99
CA VAL A 469 4.38 15.17 -13.94
C VAL A 469 5.42 14.30 -14.60
N GLY A 470 6.69 14.47 -14.25
CA GLY A 470 7.79 13.63 -14.73
C GLY A 470 8.61 13.13 -13.57
N GLY A 471 8.97 11.86 -13.58
CA GLY A 471 9.78 11.23 -12.55
C GLY A 471 10.89 10.39 -13.14
N LEU A 472 12.02 10.37 -12.47
CA LEU A 472 13.16 9.53 -12.80
C LEU A 472 13.78 9.03 -11.51
N ARG A 473 14.00 7.71 -11.44
CA ARG A 473 14.69 7.07 -10.32
C ARG A 473 15.76 6.13 -10.82
N TYR A 474 16.90 6.16 -10.16
CA TYR A 474 17.97 5.21 -10.32
C TYR A 474 18.16 4.41 -9.05
N ASP A 475 18.16 3.09 -9.16
CA ASP A 475 18.46 2.17 -8.08
C ASP A 475 19.67 1.34 -8.49
N HIS A 476 20.62 1.15 -7.57
CA HIS A 476 21.77 0.27 -7.73
C HIS A 476 21.85 -0.68 -6.55
N THR A 477 21.94 -1.97 -6.85
CA THR A 477 22.11 -3.01 -5.85
C THR A 477 23.40 -3.79 -6.09
N ASN A 478 24.05 -4.23 -5.00
CA ASN A 478 25.28 -5.00 -5.07
C ASN A 478 25.16 -6.30 -5.89
N ASN A 479 23.96 -6.91 -5.94
CA ASN A 479 23.75 -8.22 -6.59
C ASN A 479 23.23 -8.13 -8.04
N PHE A 480 22.57 -7.02 -8.42
CA PHE A 480 21.84 -6.93 -9.70
C PHE A 480 22.17 -5.69 -10.53
N GLY A 481 23.12 -4.86 -10.05
CA GLY A 481 23.55 -3.64 -10.75
C GLY A 481 22.51 -2.52 -10.75
N GLY A 482 22.67 -1.60 -11.71
CA GLY A 482 21.88 -0.38 -11.79
C GLY A 482 20.62 -0.52 -12.63
N ARG A 483 19.54 0.20 -12.24
CA ARG A 483 18.28 0.31 -12.98
C ARG A 483 17.77 1.74 -12.99
N LEU A 484 17.30 2.19 -14.15
CA LEU A 484 16.69 3.49 -14.34
C LEU A 484 15.20 3.32 -14.61
N ASN A 485 14.37 4.05 -13.87
CA ASN A 485 12.91 3.94 -13.90
C ASN A 485 12.28 5.31 -14.16
N PRO A 486 11.96 5.64 -15.42
CA PRO A 486 11.25 6.85 -15.78
C PRO A 486 9.73 6.70 -15.58
N SER A 487 9.05 7.82 -15.35
CA SER A 487 7.60 7.95 -15.43
C SER A 487 7.21 9.31 -15.97
N PHE A 488 6.07 9.36 -16.64
CA PHE A 488 5.50 10.60 -17.15
C PHE A 488 3.97 10.56 -17.08
N GLY A 489 3.35 11.64 -16.68
CA GLY A 489 1.91 11.82 -16.65
C GLY A 489 1.49 13.19 -17.13
N LEU A 490 0.35 13.22 -17.80
CA LEU A 490 -0.26 14.44 -18.30
C LEU A 490 -1.73 14.49 -17.86
N GLN A 491 -2.13 15.61 -17.33
CA GLN A 491 -3.51 15.93 -17.03
C GLN A 491 -3.91 17.18 -17.82
N TYR A 492 -4.99 17.04 -18.60
CA TYR A 492 -5.53 18.10 -19.44
C TYR A 492 -6.98 18.40 -19.07
N TYR A 493 -7.23 19.62 -18.62
CA TYR A 493 -8.57 20.11 -18.31
C TYR A 493 -9.26 20.57 -19.58
N LEU A 494 -10.00 19.65 -20.24
CA LEU A 494 -10.78 19.91 -21.45
C LEU A 494 -11.81 21.01 -21.19
N THR A 495 -12.53 20.87 -20.07
CA THR A 495 -13.45 21.85 -19.51
C THR A 495 -13.29 21.89 -17.99
N PRO A 496 -13.89 22.86 -17.26
CA PRO A 496 -13.89 22.81 -15.80
C PRO A 496 -14.51 21.54 -15.18
N LYS A 497 -15.29 20.79 -15.99
CA LYS A 497 -16.03 19.60 -15.58
C LYS A 497 -15.46 18.30 -16.17
N LEU A 498 -14.59 18.37 -17.16
CA LEU A 498 -14.05 17.21 -17.87
C LEU A 498 -12.52 17.29 -17.93
N THR A 499 -11.88 16.28 -17.36
CA THR A 499 -10.43 16.16 -17.32
C THR A 499 -9.99 14.89 -18.02
N PHE A 500 -9.04 14.98 -18.93
CA PHE A 500 -8.32 13.86 -19.50
C PHE A 500 -7.02 13.63 -18.70
N LYS A 501 -6.70 12.38 -18.41
CA LYS A 501 -5.47 11.97 -17.76
C LYS A 501 -4.80 10.86 -18.56
N THR A 502 -3.50 10.93 -18.73
CA THR A 502 -2.73 9.83 -19.30
C THR A 502 -1.39 9.73 -18.62
N GLY A 503 -0.85 8.53 -18.57
CA GLY A 503 0.43 8.28 -17.93
C GLY A 503 1.12 7.03 -18.44
N ILE A 504 2.44 7.07 -18.37
CA ILE A 504 3.34 5.95 -18.57
C ILE A 504 4.22 5.84 -17.33
N GLY A 505 4.37 4.63 -16.81
CA GLY A 505 5.25 4.33 -15.71
C GLY A 505 6.05 3.07 -15.96
N THR A 506 7.23 3.01 -15.40
CA THR A 506 8.06 1.80 -15.43
C THR A 506 8.17 1.23 -14.03
N GLY A 507 8.26 -0.10 -13.95
CA GLY A 507 8.46 -0.85 -12.73
C GLY A 507 9.49 -1.92 -12.93
N PHE A 508 10.16 -2.29 -11.84
CA PHE A 508 11.04 -3.44 -11.81
C PHE A 508 10.94 -4.15 -10.47
N LYS A 509 11.31 -5.43 -10.50
CA LYS A 509 11.54 -6.23 -9.30
C LYS A 509 12.83 -7.01 -9.48
N ALA A 510 13.77 -6.79 -8.59
CA ALA A 510 14.99 -7.58 -8.55
C ALA A 510 14.66 -9.02 -8.14
N PRO A 511 15.36 -10.04 -8.64
CA PRO A 511 15.27 -11.38 -8.10
C PRO A 511 15.54 -11.35 -6.59
N ASP A 512 14.68 -11.96 -5.81
CA ASP A 512 14.79 -11.97 -4.36
C ASP A 512 15.78 -13.04 -3.87
N PHE A 513 16.03 -13.08 -2.57
CA PHE A 513 16.94 -14.06 -1.97
C PHE A 513 16.48 -15.50 -2.25
N LYS A 514 15.17 -15.76 -2.20
CA LYS A 514 14.62 -17.11 -2.38
C LYS A 514 14.77 -17.59 -3.81
N THR A 515 14.48 -16.75 -4.80
CA THR A 515 14.62 -17.14 -6.22
C THR A 515 16.06 -17.44 -6.62
N ASN A 516 17.05 -16.91 -5.89
CA ASN A 516 18.47 -17.17 -6.15
C ASN A 516 19.09 -18.24 -5.27
N TYR A 517 18.77 -18.28 -3.96
CA TYR A 517 19.56 -19.02 -2.97
C TYR A 517 18.77 -20.04 -2.17
N LEU A 518 17.47 -20.24 -2.44
CA LEU A 518 16.63 -21.21 -1.75
C LEU A 518 17.08 -22.64 -2.04
N VAL A 519 17.16 -23.45 -0.98
CA VAL A 519 17.19 -24.92 -1.08
C VAL A 519 16.17 -25.45 -0.10
N PHE A 520 14.96 -25.72 -0.60
CA PHE A 520 13.80 -26.02 0.23
C PHE A 520 13.14 -27.33 -0.18
N PHE A 521 13.11 -28.30 0.72
CA PHE A 521 12.41 -29.55 0.56
C PHE A 521 11.02 -29.51 1.23
N ASN A 522 10.00 -29.88 0.46
CA ASN A 522 8.65 -30.07 0.98
C ASN A 522 8.33 -31.56 1.06
N PRO A 523 8.35 -32.17 2.26
CA PRO A 523 8.10 -33.59 2.43
C PRO A 523 6.67 -33.99 2.09
N ASN A 524 5.70 -33.11 2.33
CA ASN A 524 4.27 -33.39 2.07
C ASN A 524 3.92 -33.42 0.58
N GLY A 525 4.62 -32.67 -0.24
CA GLY A 525 4.46 -32.62 -1.70
C GLY A 525 5.51 -33.39 -2.45
N ASN A 526 6.49 -33.97 -1.76
CA ASN A 526 7.65 -34.67 -2.33
C ASN A 526 8.35 -33.85 -3.43
N TYR A 527 8.60 -32.57 -3.17
CA TYR A 527 9.33 -31.74 -4.10
C TYR A 527 10.44 -30.92 -3.41
N LEU A 528 11.48 -30.63 -4.18
CA LEU A 528 12.62 -29.78 -3.83
C LEU A 528 12.59 -28.52 -4.70
N VAL A 529 12.79 -27.35 -4.12
CA VAL A 529 12.95 -26.10 -4.86
C VAL A 529 14.37 -25.61 -4.65
N ILE A 530 15.10 -25.38 -5.75
CA ILE A 530 16.48 -24.92 -5.73
C ILE A 530 16.53 -23.54 -6.42
N GLY A 531 17.07 -22.55 -5.75
CA GLY A 531 17.30 -21.21 -6.30
C GLY A 531 18.30 -21.23 -7.46
N ASN A 532 18.11 -20.34 -8.40
CA ASN A 532 18.87 -20.35 -9.66
C ASN A 532 20.40 -20.26 -9.46
N ALA A 533 20.87 -19.40 -8.55
CA ALA A 533 22.32 -19.20 -8.33
C ALA A 533 23.01 -20.40 -7.67
N VAL A 534 22.26 -21.24 -6.94
CA VAL A 534 22.78 -22.45 -6.26
C VAL A 534 22.36 -23.74 -6.94
N LEU A 535 21.71 -23.65 -8.11
CA LEU A 535 21.16 -24.81 -8.83
C LEU A 535 22.25 -25.80 -9.25
N ALA A 536 23.25 -25.33 -9.98
CA ALA A 536 24.28 -26.22 -10.55
C ALA A 536 25.08 -26.98 -9.48
N PRO A 537 25.61 -26.36 -8.42
CA PRO A 537 26.34 -27.08 -7.39
C PRO A 537 25.42 -28.04 -6.60
N THR A 538 24.17 -27.64 -6.33
CA THR A 538 23.22 -28.53 -5.60
C THR A 538 22.81 -29.74 -6.43
N LEU A 539 22.53 -29.59 -7.73
CA LEU A 539 22.24 -30.69 -8.61
C LEU A 539 23.43 -31.66 -8.78
N GLN A 540 24.64 -31.11 -8.83
CA GLN A 540 25.86 -31.90 -8.89
C GLN A 540 26.00 -32.78 -7.64
N GLN A 541 25.81 -32.17 -6.45
CA GLN A 541 25.88 -32.91 -5.18
C GLN A 541 24.81 -34.00 -5.10
N LEU A 542 23.55 -33.68 -5.44
CA LEU A 542 22.47 -34.68 -5.46
C LEU A 542 22.72 -35.83 -6.45
N LYS A 543 23.40 -35.56 -7.57
CA LYS A 543 23.78 -36.57 -8.54
C LYS A 543 24.90 -37.48 -7.99
N GLU A 544 25.91 -36.90 -7.34
CA GLU A 544 26.99 -37.64 -6.68
C GLU A 544 26.47 -38.51 -5.55
N ASP A 545 25.46 -38.05 -4.81
CA ASP A 545 24.75 -38.78 -3.75
C ASP A 545 23.77 -39.83 -4.30
N GLY A 546 23.66 -39.99 -5.62
CA GLY A 546 22.76 -40.95 -6.25
C GLY A 546 21.26 -40.66 -6.08
N GLN A 547 20.90 -39.39 -5.78
CA GLN A 547 19.52 -38.99 -5.48
C GLN A 547 18.76 -38.50 -6.72
N ILE A 548 19.40 -38.42 -7.89
CA ILE A 548 18.76 -37.94 -9.14
C ILE A 548 18.56 -39.13 -10.10
N SER A 549 17.32 -39.29 -10.59
CA SER A 549 16.98 -40.27 -11.65
C SER A 549 17.06 -39.64 -13.03
N GLU A 550 16.67 -38.37 -13.20
CA GLU A 550 16.65 -37.69 -14.49
C GLU A 550 16.94 -36.18 -14.32
N ILE A 551 17.79 -35.62 -15.22
CA ILE A 551 17.97 -34.19 -15.37
C ILE A 551 17.41 -33.78 -16.73
N ARG A 552 16.52 -32.82 -16.76
CA ARG A 552 16.02 -32.19 -17.99
C ARG A 552 17.04 -31.22 -18.53
N GLN A 553 17.99 -31.75 -19.30
CA GLN A 553 19.17 -30.98 -19.75
C GLN A 553 18.81 -29.70 -20.50
N TYR A 554 17.73 -29.71 -21.29
CA TYR A 554 17.27 -28.51 -22.01
C TYR A 554 16.84 -27.41 -21.05
N VAL A 555 16.19 -27.75 -19.92
CA VAL A 555 15.79 -26.76 -18.87
C VAL A 555 17.03 -26.25 -18.17
N LEU A 556 17.94 -27.16 -17.80
CA LEU A 556 19.20 -26.77 -17.15
C LEU A 556 20.00 -25.77 -18.02
N ASN A 557 20.06 -26.01 -19.33
CA ASN A 557 20.73 -25.09 -20.27
C ASN A 557 20.01 -23.74 -20.36
N GLN A 558 18.68 -23.70 -20.28
CA GLN A 558 17.92 -22.45 -20.27
C GLN A 558 18.08 -21.66 -18.96
N THR A 559 18.30 -22.34 -17.85
CA THR A 559 18.46 -21.74 -16.51
C THR A 559 19.90 -21.48 -16.13
N ALA A 560 20.88 -21.77 -17.01
CA ALA A 560 22.32 -21.64 -16.76
C ALA A 560 22.81 -20.18 -16.58
N GLY A 561 21.96 -19.17 -16.84
CA GLY A 561 22.29 -17.76 -16.65
C GLY A 561 21.73 -17.20 -15.36
N ASN A 562 22.23 -16.03 -14.93
CA ASN A 562 21.66 -15.29 -13.81
C ASN A 562 20.24 -14.81 -14.13
N LEU A 563 19.33 -14.92 -13.16
CA LEU A 563 18.00 -14.34 -13.28
C LEU A 563 18.07 -12.85 -13.57
N GLN A 564 17.30 -12.43 -14.56
CA GLN A 564 17.12 -11.01 -14.89
C GLN A 564 16.04 -10.40 -14.02
N ALA A 565 16.19 -9.10 -13.71
CA ALA A 565 15.13 -8.37 -13.04
C ALA A 565 13.84 -8.35 -13.89
N GLU A 566 12.73 -8.61 -13.26
CA GLU A 566 11.41 -8.48 -13.86
C GLU A 566 11.12 -7.01 -14.13
N LYS A 567 10.47 -6.72 -15.23
CA LYS A 567 10.19 -5.33 -15.65
C LYS A 567 8.74 -5.19 -16.05
N SER A 568 8.16 -4.03 -15.79
CA SER A 568 6.87 -3.66 -16.35
C SER A 568 6.91 -2.27 -16.96
N ILE A 569 6.11 -2.09 -18.01
CA ILE A 569 5.76 -0.78 -18.56
C ILE A 569 4.23 -0.70 -18.50
N SER A 570 3.73 0.32 -17.82
CA SER A 570 2.30 0.56 -17.63
C SER A 570 1.88 1.81 -18.39
N TYR A 571 0.85 1.67 -19.22
CA TYR A 571 0.19 2.75 -19.92
C TYR A 571 -1.21 2.91 -19.36
N ASN A 572 -1.62 4.15 -19.10
CA ASN A 572 -2.94 4.49 -18.60
C ASN A 572 -3.51 5.68 -19.38
N ALA A 573 -4.81 5.62 -19.68
CA ALA A 573 -5.55 6.74 -20.27
C ALA A 573 -6.96 6.78 -19.68
N GLY A 574 -7.37 7.93 -19.17
CA GLY A 574 -8.63 8.04 -18.46
C GLY A 574 -9.30 9.40 -18.61
N LEU A 575 -10.58 9.41 -18.30
CA LEU A 575 -11.43 10.58 -18.26
C LEU A 575 -12.08 10.70 -16.88
N VAL A 576 -12.10 11.93 -16.36
CA VAL A 576 -12.83 12.29 -15.15
C VAL A 576 -13.86 13.34 -15.51
N PHE A 577 -15.14 13.00 -15.31
CA PHE A 577 -16.26 13.90 -15.54
C PHE A 577 -16.94 14.24 -14.22
N GLU A 578 -16.92 15.53 -13.87
CA GLU A 578 -17.43 16.06 -12.60
C GLU A 578 -18.33 17.27 -12.90
N PRO A 579 -19.56 17.04 -13.39
CA PRO A 579 -20.47 18.13 -13.77
C PRO A 579 -20.99 18.92 -12.57
N ALA A 580 -21.05 18.28 -11.38
CA ALA A 580 -21.44 18.85 -10.12
C ALA A 580 -20.63 18.24 -8.98
N LYS A 581 -20.56 18.91 -7.84
CA LYS A 581 -19.88 18.36 -6.64
C LYS A 581 -20.49 17.05 -6.15
N SER A 582 -21.77 16.81 -6.41
CA SER A 582 -22.51 15.62 -6.03
C SER A 582 -22.40 14.46 -7.03
N PHE A 583 -21.70 14.64 -8.16
CA PHE A 583 -21.66 13.64 -9.21
C PHE A 583 -20.28 13.58 -9.86
N LYS A 584 -19.63 12.42 -9.82
CA LYS A 584 -18.33 12.17 -10.42
C LYS A 584 -18.30 10.81 -11.09
N ILE A 585 -17.81 10.80 -12.32
CA ILE A 585 -17.51 9.58 -13.07
C ILE A 585 -16.04 9.58 -13.45
N GLU A 586 -15.40 8.45 -13.28
CA GLU A 586 -14.04 8.19 -13.73
C GLU A 586 -14.00 6.93 -14.58
N GLY A 587 -13.38 7.01 -15.74
CA GLY A 587 -13.07 5.86 -16.59
C GLY A 587 -11.58 5.83 -16.86
N ASN A 588 -10.94 4.67 -16.76
CA ASN A 588 -9.53 4.47 -17.02
C ASN A 588 -9.29 3.18 -17.80
N ALA A 589 -8.61 3.25 -18.93
CA ALA A 589 -8.09 2.12 -19.67
C ALA A 589 -6.62 1.92 -19.31
N PHE A 590 -6.19 0.67 -19.15
CA PHE A 590 -4.83 0.33 -18.81
C PHE A 590 -4.28 -0.80 -19.68
N TYR A 591 -2.96 -0.75 -19.90
CA TYR A 591 -2.19 -1.78 -20.59
C TYR A 591 -0.84 -1.91 -19.88
N HIS A 592 -0.55 -3.10 -19.36
CA HIS A 592 0.71 -3.43 -18.68
C HIS A 592 1.43 -4.52 -19.47
N LYS A 593 2.64 -4.23 -19.88
CA LYS A 593 3.58 -5.18 -20.48
C LYS A 593 4.59 -5.60 -19.41
N ILE A 594 4.68 -6.89 -19.15
CA ILE A 594 5.58 -7.49 -18.16
C ILE A 594 6.59 -8.32 -18.91
N THR A 595 7.88 -8.16 -18.64
CA THR A 595 8.96 -8.92 -19.25
C THR A 595 9.88 -9.50 -18.20
N ASN A 596 10.50 -10.63 -18.52
CA ASN A 596 11.41 -11.38 -17.64
C ASN A 596 10.73 -11.83 -16.33
N GLN A 597 9.45 -12.16 -16.36
CA GLN A 597 8.74 -12.67 -15.19
C GLN A 597 9.42 -13.92 -14.66
N ILE A 598 9.67 -14.01 -13.35
CA ILE A 598 10.35 -15.15 -12.74
C ILE A 598 9.30 -16.18 -12.33
N ASN A 599 9.40 -17.37 -12.91
CA ASN A 599 8.51 -18.50 -12.59
C ASN A 599 9.31 -19.77 -12.29
N SER A 600 8.71 -20.69 -11.53
CA SER A 600 9.31 -22.01 -11.27
C SER A 600 9.14 -22.93 -12.46
N ILE A 601 10.14 -23.78 -12.67
CA ILE A 601 10.15 -24.83 -13.69
C ILE A 601 10.76 -26.10 -13.13
N GLN A 602 10.25 -27.28 -13.52
CA GLN A 602 10.84 -28.56 -13.17
C GLN A 602 12.14 -28.79 -13.96
N VAL A 603 13.25 -28.97 -13.24
CA VAL A 603 14.60 -29.18 -13.83
C VAL A 603 15.10 -30.62 -13.71
N ALA A 604 14.63 -31.36 -12.72
CA ALA A 604 15.06 -32.76 -12.52
C ALA A 604 13.99 -33.57 -11.80
N THR A 605 14.20 -34.87 -11.75
CA THR A 605 13.42 -35.84 -10.96
C THR A 605 14.37 -36.66 -10.09
N GLY A 606 14.07 -36.77 -8.82
CA GLY A 606 14.82 -37.61 -7.88
C GLY A 606 14.49 -39.11 -8.01
N THR A 607 15.35 -39.96 -7.45
CA THR A 607 15.18 -41.43 -7.46
C THR A 607 13.94 -41.91 -6.71
N ASN A 608 13.41 -41.11 -5.78
CA ASN A 608 12.17 -41.38 -5.04
C ASN A 608 10.95 -40.69 -5.67
N SER A 609 11.00 -40.41 -6.99
CA SER A 609 9.97 -39.63 -7.72
C SER A 609 9.79 -38.19 -7.21
N GLN A 610 10.78 -37.67 -6.49
CA GLN A 610 10.78 -36.27 -6.04
C GLN A 610 10.88 -35.32 -7.23
N ILE A 611 10.03 -34.32 -7.29
CA ILE A 611 10.10 -33.28 -8.33
C ILE A 611 11.06 -32.18 -7.88
N ILE A 612 12.04 -31.85 -8.72
CA ILE A 612 13.00 -30.80 -8.45
C ILE A 612 12.71 -29.60 -9.34
N TYR A 613 12.38 -28.47 -8.69
CA TYR A 613 12.09 -27.19 -9.35
C TYR A 613 13.25 -26.21 -9.21
N THR A 614 13.35 -25.30 -10.16
CA THR A 614 14.18 -24.10 -10.11
C THR A 614 13.40 -22.91 -10.69
N TYR A 615 14.05 -21.78 -10.84
CA TYR A 615 13.45 -20.55 -11.36
C TYR A 615 14.05 -20.15 -12.71
N GLN A 616 13.20 -19.59 -13.58
CA GLN A 616 13.61 -19.04 -14.88
C GLN A 616 12.84 -17.75 -15.18
N ASN A 617 13.39 -16.93 -16.08
CA ASN A 617 12.66 -15.79 -16.63
C ASN A 617 11.75 -16.23 -17.78
N LEU A 618 10.48 -15.86 -17.73
CA LEU A 618 9.56 -15.99 -18.86
C LEU A 618 9.59 -14.72 -19.73
N PRO A 619 9.41 -14.85 -21.07
CA PRO A 619 9.61 -13.72 -21.97
C PRO A 619 8.66 -12.56 -21.74
N GLU A 620 7.35 -12.79 -21.79
CA GLU A 620 6.38 -11.68 -21.81
C GLU A 620 4.99 -12.09 -21.32
N ALA A 621 4.40 -11.25 -20.44
CA ALA A 621 2.99 -11.31 -20.06
C ALA A 621 2.34 -9.94 -20.26
N VAL A 622 1.01 -9.94 -20.46
CA VAL A 622 0.22 -8.72 -20.69
C VAL A 622 -1.03 -8.73 -19.81
N ASN A 623 -1.22 -7.64 -19.06
CA ASN A 623 -2.47 -7.34 -18.38
C ASN A 623 -3.09 -6.09 -19.03
N LYS A 624 -4.35 -6.17 -19.46
CA LYS A 624 -5.04 -5.05 -20.08
C LYS A 624 -6.52 -5.03 -19.74
N GLY A 625 -7.11 -3.85 -19.74
CA GLY A 625 -8.50 -3.71 -19.42
C GLY A 625 -8.93 -2.27 -19.23
N PHE A 626 -10.08 -2.13 -18.59
CA PHE A 626 -10.59 -0.83 -18.19
C PHE A 626 -11.29 -0.89 -16.84
N GLU A 627 -11.28 0.23 -16.15
CA GLU A 627 -11.99 0.47 -14.90
C GLU A 627 -12.94 1.65 -15.06
N PHE A 628 -14.05 1.56 -14.38
CA PHE A 628 -15.06 2.59 -14.29
C PHE A 628 -15.42 2.80 -12.83
N ALA A 629 -15.53 4.04 -12.38
CA ALA A 629 -15.95 4.41 -11.05
C ALA A 629 -16.97 5.54 -11.09
N LEU A 630 -18.03 5.40 -10.31
CA LEU A 630 -19.09 6.38 -10.12
C LEU A 630 -19.15 6.76 -8.64
N LYS A 631 -19.25 8.06 -8.37
CA LYS A 631 -19.60 8.60 -7.06
C LYS A 631 -20.73 9.59 -7.23
N PHE A 632 -21.83 9.37 -6.50
CA PHE A 632 -23.06 10.15 -6.60
C PHE A 632 -23.67 10.40 -5.23
N SER A 633 -23.97 11.66 -4.93
CA SER A 633 -24.65 12.08 -3.70
C SER A 633 -26.01 12.71 -4.10
N PRO A 634 -27.08 11.89 -4.20
CA PRO A 634 -28.41 12.36 -4.63
C PRO A 634 -29.01 13.37 -3.65
N ILE A 635 -28.75 13.19 -2.38
CA ILE A 635 -29.15 14.08 -1.28
C ILE A 635 -27.98 14.29 -0.32
N LYS A 636 -28.04 15.35 0.50
CA LYS A 636 -26.93 15.78 1.37
C LYS A 636 -26.32 14.68 2.24
N ASN A 637 -27.12 13.73 2.69
CA ASN A 637 -26.73 12.69 3.66
C ASN A 637 -26.64 11.29 3.04
N MET A 638 -26.63 11.18 1.70
CA MET A 638 -26.54 9.91 0.99
C MET A 638 -25.40 9.95 0.00
N GLU A 639 -24.60 8.91 0.00
CA GLU A 639 -23.55 8.67 -1.00
C GLU A 639 -23.71 7.29 -1.61
N VAL A 640 -23.71 7.23 -2.91
CA VAL A 640 -23.69 6.00 -3.71
C VAL A 640 -22.38 5.96 -4.46
N SER A 641 -21.62 4.90 -4.31
CA SER A 641 -20.44 4.65 -5.14
C SER A 641 -20.58 3.29 -5.83
N ALA A 642 -20.10 3.23 -7.07
CA ALA A 642 -20.07 2.01 -7.86
C ALA A 642 -18.78 1.94 -8.66
N GLY A 643 -18.25 0.74 -8.79
CA GLY A 643 -17.06 0.47 -9.56
C GLY A 643 -17.20 -0.80 -10.39
N TYR A 644 -16.51 -0.82 -11.52
CA TYR A 644 -16.46 -1.98 -12.41
C TYR A 644 -15.08 -2.08 -13.04
N GLN A 645 -14.55 -3.30 -13.16
CA GLN A 645 -13.31 -3.61 -13.88
C GLN A 645 -13.58 -4.73 -14.89
N TYR A 646 -13.01 -4.55 -16.08
CA TYR A 646 -12.79 -5.61 -17.05
C TYR A 646 -11.29 -5.85 -17.20
N LEU A 647 -10.86 -7.11 -17.09
CA LEU A 647 -9.45 -7.51 -17.11
C LEU A 647 -9.20 -8.69 -18.04
N ILE A 648 -8.15 -8.59 -18.85
CA ILE A 648 -7.54 -9.69 -19.58
C ILE A 648 -6.08 -9.78 -19.12
N ALA A 649 -5.69 -10.91 -18.51
CA ALA A 649 -4.33 -11.20 -18.09
C ALA A 649 -3.86 -12.48 -18.80
N LYS A 650 -2.81 -12.39 -19.62
CA LYS A 650 -2.30 -13.51 -20.43
C LYS A 650 -0.77 -13.53 -20.44
N ASP A 651 -0.22 -14.73 -20.32
CA ASP A 651 1.15 -15.03 -20.66
C ASP A 651 1.23 -15.27 -22.18
N LEU A 652 2.01 -14.47 -22.88
CA LEU A 652 2.13 -14.55 -24.34
C LEU A 652 2.97 -15.73 -24.76
N SER A 653 3.92 -16.19 -23.91
CA SER A 653 4.74 -17.37 -24.19
C SER A 653 3.92 -18.65 -24.27
N VAL A 654 2.83 -18.74 -23.50
CA VAL A 654 1.83 -19.84 -23.58
C VAL A 654 1.16 -19.84 -24.95
N LYS A 655 0.70 -18.68 -25.43
CA LYS A 655 0.09 -18.56 -26.76
C LYS A 655 1.03 -18.98 -27.88
N ASP A 656 2.28 -18.54 -27.79
CA ASP A 656 3.32 -18.87 -28.77
C ASP A 656 3.66 -20.37 -28.74
N SER A 657 3.70 -20.97 -27.54
CA SER A 657 3.93 -22.41 -27.36
C SER A 657 2.79 -23.26 -27.91
N ILE A 658 1.51 -22.83 -27.72
CA ILE A 658 0.37 -23.49 -28.36
C ILE A 658 0.45 -23.38 -29.89
N SER A 659 0.75 -22.18 -30.41
CA SER A 659 0.89 -21.95 -31.85
C SER A 659 1.99 -22.80 -32.48
N ALA A 660 3.10 -22.94 -31.74
CA ALA A 660 4.25 -23.73 -32.18
C ALA A 660 4.09 -25.25 -31.97
N GLY A 661 2.98 -25.69 -31.37
CA GLY A 661 2.76 -27.10 -31.06
C GLY A 661 3.77 -27.71 -30.08
N LYS A 662 4.31 -26.91 -29.18
CA LYS A 662 5.30 -27.36 -28.19
C LYS A 662 4.64 -28.19 -27.08
N TRP A 663 5.25 -29.30 -26.74
CA TRP A 663 4.82 -30.10 -25.58
C TRP A 663 5.20 -29.36 -24.27
N PRO A 664 4.35 -29.35 -23.23
CA PRO A 664 3.02 -29.98 -23.09
C PRO A 664 1.84 -29.16 -23.68
N TYR A 665 2.05 -27.95 -24.14
CA TYR A 665 1.01 -27.03 -24.66
C TYR A 665 0.30 -27.54 -25.92
N SER A 666 0.79 -28.59 -26.54
CA SER A 666 0.18 -29.26 -27.71
C SER A 666 -0.74 -30.43 -27.31
N GLN A 667 -0.88 -30.75 -26.02
CA GLN A 667 -1.77 -31.80 -25.56
C GLN A 667 -3.23 -31.45 -25.90
N ASN A 668 -3.98 -32.46 -26.33
CA ASN A 668 -5.38 -32.25 -26.71
C ASN A 668 -6.23 -31.76 -25.54
N ILE A 669 -7.11 -30.87 -25.83
CA ILE A 669 -8.17 -30.45 -24.91
C ILE A 669 -9.31 -31.47 -24.98
N HIS A 670 -9.75 -31.96 -23.81
CA HIS A 670 -10.84 -32.91 -23.69
C HIS A 670 -12.13 -32.23 -23.22
N ASP A 671 -13.20 -32.44 -23.98
CA ASP A 671 -14.53 -32.05 -23.56
C ASP A 671 -15.11 -33.19 -22.65
N PRO A 672 -15.30 -32.90 -21.35
CA PRO A 672 -15.78 -33.94 -20.42
C PRO A 672 -17.26 -34.32 -20.64
N ALA A 673 -18.05 -33.50 -21.36
CA ALA A 673 -19.46 -33.75 -21.63
C ALA A 673 -19.65 -34.66 -22.84
N THR A 674 -18.80 -34.55 -23.87
CA THR A 674 -18.94 -35.28 -25.12
C THR A 674 -17.84 -36.35 -25.30
N GLY A 675 -16.78 -36.33 -24.50
CA GLY A 675 -15.59 -37.19 -24.65
C GLY A 675 -14.72 -36.83 -25.86
N ASN A 676 -15.08 -35.83 -26.63
CA ASN A 676 -14.33 -35.37 -27.79
C ASN A 676 -13.00 -34.71 -27.39
N SER A 677 -12.01 -34.93 -28.22
CA SER A 677 -10.67 -34.32 -28.04
C SER A 677 -10.28 -33.56 -29.30
N TYR A 678 -9.69 -32.40 -29.11
CA TYR A 678 -9.20 -31.57 -30.21
C TYR A 678 -7.88 -30.87 -29.89
N LYS A 679 -7.13 -30.53 -30.92
CA LYS A 679 -5.86 -29.80 -30.75
C LYS A 679 -6.11 -28.40 -30.25
N PRO A 680 -5.33 -27.91 -29.27
CA PRO A 680 -5.48 -26.58 -28.73
C PRO A 680 -5.15 -25.48 -29.77
N ARG A 681 -5.87 -24.38 -29.68
CA ARG A 681 -5.62 -23.13 -30.43
C ARG A 681 -5.27 -22.01 -29.45
N PRO A 682 -4.53 -20.98 -29.84
CA PRO A 682 -4.24 -19.83 -29.00
C PRO A 682 -5.47 -19.13 -28.42
N SER A 683 -6.64 -19.26 -29.09
CA SER A 683 -7.93 -18.76 -28.62
C SER A 683 -8.49 -19.52 -27.42
N ASP A 684 -8.12 -20.79 -27.27
CA ASP A 684 -8.61 -21.65 -26.18
C ASP A 684 -7.98 -21.30 -24.85
N TYR A 685 -6.80 -20.65 -24.88
CA TYR A 685 -6.14 -20.16 -23.68
C TYR A 685 -6.94 -19.05 -23.02
N TRP A 686 -7.50 -19.34 -21.83
CA TRP A 686 -8.31 -18.39 -21.05
C TRP A 686 -7.48 -17.23 -20.51
N GLY A 687 -6.35 -17.51 -19.89
CA GLY A 687 -5.46 -16.54 -19.26
C GLY A 687 -4.83 -17.08 -17.98
N ILE A 688 -4.22 -16.20 -17.20
CA ILE A 688 -3.51 -16.49 -15.95
C ILE A 688 -4.52 -16.89 -14.87
N GLU A 689 -4.15 -17.86 -14.01
CA GLU A 689 -4.95 -18.32 -12.88
C GLU A 689 -5.29 -17.19 -11.88
N ASN A 690 -6.40 -17.39 -11.16
CA ASN A 690 -6.90 -16.49 -10.13
C ASN A 690 -7.23 -15.05 -10.62
N ARG A 691 -7.35 -14.82 -11.95
CA ARG A 691 -7.70 -13.52 -12.55
C ARG A 691 -9.13 -13.55 -13.07
N SER A 692 -10.03 -12.86 -12.37
CA SER A 692 -11.40 -12.66 -12.84
C SER A 692 -11.42 -11.63 -13.97
N ARG A 693 -12.19 -11.88 -15.02
CA ARG A 693 -12.39 -10.92 -16.11
C ARG A 693 -13.30 -9.76 -15.71
N HIS A 694 -14.23 -10.01 -14.82
CA HIS A 694 -15.27 -9.05 -14.43
C HIS A 694 -15.29 -8.91 -12.91
N MET A 695 -15.18 -7.70 -12.43
CA MET A 695 -15.34 -7.37 -11.02
C MET A 695 -16.19 -6.11 -10.91
N ALA A 696 -17.08 -6.08 -9.93
CA ALA A 696 -17.88 -4.89 -9.65
C ALA A 696 -18.05 -4.72 -8.13
N ASN A 697 -18.18 -3.50 -7.71
CA ASN A 697 -18.52 -3.16 -6.33
C ASN A 697 -19.51 -1.99 -6.31
N THR A 698 -20.39 -1.99 -5.34
CA THR A 698 -21.34 -0.90 -5.10
C THR A 698 -21.45 -0.68 -3.61
N SER A 699 -21.43 0.56 -3.17
CA SER A 699 -21.75 0.92 -1.79
C SER A 699 -22.77 2.03 -1.74
N ILE A 700 -23.68 1.93 -0.78
CA ILE A 700 -24.72 2.91 -0.49
C ILE A 700 -24.54 3.28 0.98
N PHE A 701 -24.21 4.53 1.22
CA PHE A 701 -24.14 5.10 2.55
C PHE A 701 -25.28 6.08 2.74
N TYR A 702 -25.94 6.00 3.90
CA TYR A 702 -26.99 6.93 4.29
C TYR A 702 -26.85 7.30 5.76
N ARG A 703 -26.99 8.60 6.06
CA ARG A 703 -27.04 9.13 7.42
C ARG A 703 -28.38 9.81 7.67
N TYR A 704 -29.10 9.33 8.68
CA TYR A 704 -30.30 9.97 9.15
C TYR A 704 -29.98 10.85 10.36
N GLU A 705 -29.79 12.16 10.10
CA GLU A 705 -29.34 13.13 11.10
C GLU A 705 -30.22 13.24 12.35
N PRO A 706 -31.59 13.24 12.24
CA PRO A 706 -32.42 13.41 13.44
C PRO A 706 -32.19 12.31 14.49
N TRP A 707 -31.85 11.11 14.05
CA TRP A 707 -31.56 9.97 14.93
C TRP A 707 -30.06 9.69 15.07
N LYS A 708 -29.22 10.47 14.42
CA LYS A 708 -27.76 10.19 14.34
C LYS A 708 -27.47 8.73 14.00
N PHE A 709 -28.15 8.24 13.00
CA PHE A 709 -28.10 6.86 12.53
C PHE A 709 -27.41 6.78 11.18
N ASN A 710 -26.40 5.92 11.08
CA ASN A 710 -25.67 5.63 9.86
C ASN A 710 -26.03 4.22 9.37
N ALA A 711 -26.26 4.08 8.08
CA ALA A 711 -26.44 2.79 7.40
C ALA A 711 -25.51 2.71 6.21
N ASN A 712 -24.88 1.57 6.02
CA ASN A 712 -24.02 1.31 4.87
C ASN A 712 -24.30 -0.11 4.33
N ILE A 713 -24.58 -0.23 3.04
CA ILE A 713 -24.74 -1.51 2.34
C ILE A 713 -23.69 -1.56 1.24
N ARG A 714 -22.97 -2.67 1.16
CA ARG A 714 -21.88 -2.88 0.22
C ARG A 714 -22.07 -4.21 -0.49
N ILE A 715 -21.95 -4.19 -1.82
CA ILE A 715 -22.14 -5.36 -2.66
C ILE A 715 -20.90 -5.51 -3.54
N ASN A 716 -20.28 -6.68 -3.51
CA ASN A 716 -19.10 -7.02 -4.30
C ASN A 716 -19.42 -8.19 -5.22
N PHE A 717 -19.18 -8.03 -6.50
CA PHE A 717 -19.29 -9.06 -7.51
C PHE A 717 -17.91 -9.46 -7.99
N ARG A 718 -17.65 -10.75 -8.08
CA ARG A 718 -16.50 -11.31 -8.76
C ARG A 718 -16.97 -12.35 -9.77
N GLY A 719 -16.69 -12.11 -11.06
CA GLY A 719 -17.00 -13.05 -12.14
C GLY A 719 -16.12 -14.29 -12.07
N LYS A 720 -16.53 -15.36 -12.71
CA LYS A 720 -15.80 -16.62 -12.72
C LYS A 720 -14.33 -16.43 -13.09
N TYR A 721 -13.45 -17.20 -12.46
CA TYR A 721 -12.03 -17.16 -12.72
C TYR A 721 -11.38 -18.54 -12.63
N PRO A 722 -10.28 -18.79 -13.36
CA PRO A 722 -9.60 -20.08 -13.35
C PRO A 722 -8.90 -20.30 -12.01
N PHE A 723 -9.00 -21.51 -11.50
CA PHE A 723 -8.38 -21.92 -10.25
C PHE A 723 -7.21 -22.86 -10.46
N GLY A 724 -7.26 -23.74 -11.45
CA GLY A 724 -6.17 -24.67 -11.74
C GLY A 724 -6.39 -25.47 -13.03
N ASP A 725 -5.28 -25.89 -13.61
CA ASP A 725 -5.20 -26.76 -14.75
C ASP A 725 -5.57 -28.21 -14.35
N ARG A 726 -6.63 -28.75 -14.94
CA ARG A 726 -7.13 -30.10 -14.63
C ARG A 726 -6.37 -31.21 -15.37
N ASN A 727 -5.97 -30.93 -16.60
CA ASN A 727 -5.44 -31.95 -17.53
C ASN A 727 -3.90 -31.92 -17.63
N GLY A 728 -3.24 -30.95 -16.98
CA GLY A 728 -1.77 -30.86 -16.95
C GLY A 728 -1.14 -30.35 -18.25
N ASN A 729 -1.91 -29.70 -19.12
CA ASN A 729 -1.42 -29.19 -20.40
C ASN A 729 -0.66 -27.84 -20.26
N GLN A 730 -0.51 -27.35 -19.03
CA GLN A 730 0.21 -26.13 -18.64
C GLN A 730 -0.43 -24.82 -19.09
N PHE A 731 -1.71 -24.84 -19.45
CA PHE A 731 -2.49 -23.63 -19.70
C PHE A 731 -3.95 -23.84 -19.34
N ILE A 732 -4.61 -22.77 -18.99
CA ILE A 732 -6.03 -22.81 -18.63
C ILE A 732 -6.91 -22.73 -19.87
N ASP A 733 -7.78 -23.72 -20.03
CA ASP A 733 -8.84 -23.75 -21.03
C ASP A 733 -10.25 -23.72 -20.40
N LYS A 734 -11.29 -23.76 -21.20
CA LYS A 734 -12.68 -23.63 -20.70
C LYS A 734 -13.20 -24.81 -19.87
N TYR A 735 -12.51 -25.97 -19.92
CA TYR A 735 -12.88 -27.21 -19.22
C TYR A 735 -12.09 -27.43 -17.93
N ASP A 736 -11.16 -26.54 -17.62
CA ASP A 736 -10.37 -26.57 -16.40
C ASP A 736 -11.18 -26.21 -15.16
N ILE A 737 -10.53 -26.14 -14.02
CA ILE A 737 -11.17 -25.85 -12.75
C ILE A 737 -11.38 -24.35 -12.62
N PHE A 738 -12.64 -23.95 -12.40
CA PHE A 738 -13.01 -22.54 -12.20
C PHE A 738 -13.77 -22.36 -10.90
N VAL A 739 -13.47 -21.26 -10.19
CA VAL A 739 -14.38 -20.69 -9.21
C VAL A 739 -15.52 -20.03 -9.97
N LYS A 740 -16.76 -20.27 -9.55
CA LYS A 740 -17.95 -19.66 -10.15
C LYS A 740 -18.03 -18.19 -9.81
N ASP A 741 -18.83 -17.45 -10.56
CA ASP A 741 -19.19 -16.07 -10.22
C ASP A 741 -20.00 -16.02 -8.93
N TYR A 742 -19.77 -14.98 -8.15
CA TYR A 742 -20.43 -14.80 -6.86
C TYR A 742 -20.62 -13.33 -6.47
N TRP A 743 -21.55 -13.14 -5.55
CA TRP A 743 -21.87 -11.86 -4.92
C TRP A 743 -21.65 -11.95 -3.42
N LEU A 744 -21.01 -10.96 -2.84
CA LEU A 744 -20.90 -10.78 -1.41
C LEU A 744 -21.60 -9.48 -1.02
N THR A 745 -22.56 -9.59 -0.12
CA THR A 745 -23.31 -8.42 0.41
C THR A 745 -22.95 -8.24 1.87
N ASN A 746 -22.52 -7.03 2.21
CA ASN A 746 -22.17 -6.62 3.57
C ASN A 746 -23.04 -5.43 3.98
N ALA A 747 -23.36 -5.32 5.26
CA ALA A 747 -24.09 -4.17 5.81
C ALA A 747 -23.52 -3.76 7.15
N SER A 748 -23.58 -2.47 7.45
CA SER A 748 -23.28 -1.94 8.77
C SER A 748 -24.28 -0.86 9.16
N PHE A 749 -24.69 -0.88 10.41
CA PHE A 749 -25.63 0.07 11.02
C PHE A 749 -25.00 0.61 12.28
N GLU A 750 -24.98 1.93 12.41
CA GLU A 750 -24.40 2.59 13.58
C GLU A 750 -25.37 3.63 14.14
N LYS A 751 -25.56 3.58 15.44
CA LYS A 751 -26.31 4.57 16.21
C LYS A 751 -25.37 5.33 17.12
N GLN A 752 -25.34 6.66 16.99
CA GLN A 752 -24.60 7.55 17.88
C GLN A 752 -25.54 8.05 19.01
N LEU A 753 -25.02 8.02 20.23
CA LEU A 753 -25.71 8.34 21.48
C LEU A 753 -24.85 9.30 22.32
N LEU A 754 -25.41 9.82 23.40
CA LEU A 754 -24.71 10.65 24.38
C LEU A 754 -23.91 11.80 23.73
N LYS A 755 -24.55 12.56 22.85
CA LYS A 755 -23.91 13.66 22.10
C LYS A 755 -22.62 13.24 21.37
N ASP A 756 -22.67 12.06 20.72
CA ASP A 756 -21.59 11.47 19.90
C ASP A 756 -20.42 10.86 20.71
N HIS A 757 -20.56 10.78 22.05
CA HIS A 757 -19.59 10.08 22.89
C HIS A 757 -19.68 8.56 22.77
N LEU A 758 -20.89 8.02 22.63
CA LEU A 758 -21.14 6.58 22.54
C LEU A 758 -21.67 6.22 21.15
N SER A 759 -21.09 5.22 20.49
CA SER A 759 -21.67 4.61 19.31
C SER A 759 -21.85 3.10 19.50
N ILE A 760 -22.96 2.60 18.97
CA ILE A 760 -23.26 1.17 18.90
C ILE A 760 -23.36 0.82 17.42
N ARG A 761 -22.59 -0.19 16.99
CA ARG A 761 -22.53 -0.63 15.61
C ARG A 761 -22.86 -2.10 15.48
N PHE A 762 -23.71 -2.43 14.54
CA PHE A 762 -23.96 -3.78 14.09
C PHE A 762 -23.39 -3.95 12.68
N THR A 763 -22.59 -5.00 12.45
CA THR A 763 -22.00 -5.31 11.15
C THR A 763 -22.38 -6.73 10.76
N ALA A 764 -22.82 -6.92 9.52
CA ALA A 764 -23.09 -8.21 8.91
C ALA A 764 -22.28 -8.32 7.62
N ASP A 765 -21.26 -9.17 7.61
CA ASP A 765 -20.47 -9.48 6.43
C ASP A 765 -20.97 -10.77 5.81
N ASN A 766 -20.97 -10.83 4.45
CA ASN A 766 -21.46 -11.98 3.69
C ASN A 766 -22.86 -12.43 4.15
N ILE A 767 -23.84 -11.53 4.08
CA ILE A 767 -25.21 -11.71 4.62
C ILE A 767 -25.87 -12.99 4.11
N PHE A 768 -25.59 -13.38 2.85
CA PHE A 768 -26.18 -14.54 2.21
C PHE A 768 -25.39 -15.85 2.45
N ASP A 769 -24.39 -15.82 3.31
CA ASP A 769 -23.61 -16.99 3.75
C ASP A 769 -22.94 -17.77 2.62
N TYR A 770 -22.47 -17.06 1.58
CA TYR A 770 -21.80 -17.67 0.43
C TYR A 770 -20.45 -18.26 0.83
N THR A 771 -20.22 -19.52 0.50
CA THR A 771 -18.95 -20.22 0.65
C THR A 771 -18.66 -21.08 -0.58
N ASP A 772 -17.38 -21.28 -0.91
CA ASP A 772 -16.95 -22.14 -2.00
C ASP A 772 -15.68 -22.90 -1.57
N PRO A 773 -15.61 -24.23 -1.74
CA PRO A 773 -14.42 -25.02 -1.38
C PRO A 773 -13.13 -24.58 -2.10
N LEU A 774 -13.25 -23.98 -3.30
CA LEU A 774 -12.12 -23.42 -4.04
C LEU A 774 -11.70 -22.03 -3.54
N MET A 775 -12.44 -21.47 -2.56
CA MET A 775 -12.17 -20.19 -1.94
C MET A 775 -11.97 -20.35 -0.42
N PRO A 776 -10.94 -21.07 0.01
CA PRO A 776 -10.76 -21.38 1.44
C PRO A 776 -10.62 -20.15 2.34
N GLY A 777 -10.23 -19.00 1.78
CA GLY A 777 -10.11 -17.74 2.52
C GLY A 777 -11.40 -16.93 2.66
N GLN A 778 -12.54 -17.41 2.11
CA GLN A 778 -13.83 -16.74 2.24
C GLN A 778 -14.64 -17.38 3.36
N PRO A 779 -14.82 -16.69 4.50
CA PRO A 779 -15.71 -17.19 5.58
C PRO A 779 -17.17 -17.10 5.14
N GLY A 780 -18.03 -17.89 5.79
CA GLY A 780 -19.46 -17.73 5.76
C GLY A 780 -19.89 -16.38 6.36
N ARG A 781 -21.17 -16.28 6.74
CA ARG A 781 -21.71 -15.05 7.33
C ARG A 781 -21.08 -14.73 8.68
N ILE A 782 -20.65 -13.46 8.82
CA ILE A 782 -20.09 -12.91 10.06
C ILE A 782 -21.02 -11.81 10.59
N LEU A 783 -21.46 -11.93 11.83
CA LEU A 783 -22.28 -10.95 12.53
C LEU A 783 -21.49 -10.42 13.72
N LEU A 784 -21.37 -9.10 13.86
CA LEU A 784 -20.65 -8.44 14.94
C LEU A 784 -21.48 -7.33 15.57
N LEU A 785 -21.39 -7.20 16.88
CA LEU A 785 -21.86 -6.05 17.63
C LEU A 785 -20.65 -5.31 18.21
N GLY A 786 -20.56 -4.02 17.92
CA GLY A 786 -19.50 -3.14 18.39
C GLY A 786 -20.03 -2.01 19.24
N VAL A 787 -19.27 -1.64 20.25
CA VAL A 787 -19.49 -0.46 21.09
C VAL A 787 -18.21 0.37 21.09
N SER A 788 -18.34 1.67 20.89
CA SER A 788 -17.21 2.60 20.94
C SER A 788 -17.58 3.80 21.82
N TYR A 789 -16.67 4.17 22.71
CA TYR A 789 -16.83 5.35 23.55
C TYR A 789 -15.66 6.32 23.31
N ARG A 790 -15.99 7.59 23.02
CA ARG A 790 -15.02 8.66 22.77
C ARG A 790 -15.08 9.68 23.90
N PHE A 791 -13.92 9.84 24.54
CA PHE A 791 -13.70 10.91 25.51
C PHE A 791 -13.03 12.08 24.78
N PHE A 792 -13.64 13.23 24.82
CA PHE A 792 -13.03 14.50 24.44
C PHE A 792 -13.35 15.50 25.51
N LYS A 793 -12.44 16.43 25.71
CA LYS A 793 -12.65 17.49 26.67
C LYS A 793 -13.83 18.34 26.20
N ASN A 794 -14.96 18.25 26.91
CA ASN A 794 -16.06 19.20 26.70
C ASN A 794 -15.51 20.59 27.01
N GLN A 795 -15.49 21.44 26.04
CA GLN A 795 -15.25 22.87 26.22
C GLN A 795 -16.56 23.57 26.49
#